data_daae7c9a1d15f020ebe7f5cbb0fc3300
#
_entry.id   daae7c9a1d15f020ebe7f5cbb0fc3300
#
_cell.length_a   1.000
_cell.length_b   1.000
_cell.length_c   1.000
_cell.angle_alpha   90.00
_cell.angle_beta   90.00
_cell.angle_gamma   90.00
#
_symmetry.space_group_name_H-M   'P 1'
#
loop_
_entity.id
_entity.type
_entity.pdbx_description
1 polymer ?
#
loop_
_entity_poly.entity_id
_entity_poly.type
_entity_poly.pdbx_seq_one_letter_code
_entity_poly.pdbx_strand_id
1 'polypeptide(L)'
;MESKGKYYLTTAIAYTSAKPHIGNNYEIVLADSIARFKRKEGYDVFFQTGTDEHGQKIELKAEAAGITPKEHVDKIAGVIRGLCDLLNISYDKFIRTTDEDHEKQVQKIFKRLYDQGDIYKGAYEGMYCTPCESFWTESQLVDGKCPDCGGVVKPAKEEAYFFRMSKYADKLIKHINEHPEFIQPVSRKNEMMNNFLLPGLQDLCVSRTSFTWGIPVTFDPKHVIYVWLDALTNYITGIGYDADGNSTEQYKKLWPADLHLIGKDIIRFHTIYWPIFLMALGEPLPKQVFGHPWLLMGGGKMSKSKGNVVYADDLVDYFGVDAVRYYVLHEMPFENDGNLTWELVAERTNSDLANTLGNLVNRTISMSNKYFGGVVENRNVQLTENDAAVDADLKQTVTGTYAKVVAKMEELRVADALTQIFGIFKRCNKYIDETEPWVLAKDEAKADRLATVLYNLVEGIIIGASLLEPYMPETAEKIAKQLNTSLRDFDQLEQFGLYESGNRVTDQPEILFARLDMKDVAKKEAELEEAMIKAAAEHEAEEANAEAEKAEQEAIDIEPKTEIEYDDFAKMQFQVGEIISCEAVPKSKKLLCSQVKIGSQVRQIVSGIKAHYSPEEMVGKKVMVLVNLKPAKLAGVMSEGMILCAEDAEGNLALVTPEKNMPAGAEIC
;
A
#
# COMPACT_ATOMS: atom_id res chain seq x y z
N MET A 1 -15.76 2.96 -32.43
CA MET A 1 -14.59 3.89 -32.21
C MET A 1 -13.34 3.35 -32.88
N GLU A 2 -12.47 4.22 -33.45
CA GLU A 2 -11.09 3.83 -33.84
C GLU A 2 -10.26 3.59 -32.58
N SER A 3 -9.33 2.61 -32.63
CA SER A 3 -8.44 2.32 -31.49
C SER A 3 -7.51 3.51 -31.21
N LYS A 4 -7.47 3.99 -29.97
CA LYS A 4 -6.57 5.05 -29.51
C LYS A 4 -5.16 4.53 -29.11
N GLY A 5 -4.90 3.25 -29.32
CA GLY A 5 -3.64 2.60 -28.95
C GLY A 5 -3.71 1.93 -27.57
N LYS A 6 -2.54 1.54 -27.05
CA LYS A 6 -2.43 0.90 -25.74
C LYS A 6 -2.54 1.90 -24.59
N TYR A 7 -2.99 1.42 -23.44
CA TYR A 7 -2.92 2.15 -22.17
C TYR A 7 -2.56 1.17 -21.03
N TYR A 8 -1.32 1.19 -20.57
CA TYR A 8 -0.86 0.35 -19.48
C TYR A 8 -0.91 1.12 -18.16
N LEU A 9 -1.83 0.70 -17.30
CA LEU A 9 -2.08 1.27 -15.98
C LEU A 9 -1.69 0.29 -14.89
N THR A 10 -1.02 0.76 -13.84
CA THR A 10 -0.72 -0.04 -12.66
C THR A 10 -1.10 0.69 -11.38
N THR A 11 -1.41 -0.07 -10.33
CA THR A 11 -1.40 0.40 -8.94
C THR A 11 -0.08 0.00 -8.26
N ALA A 12 0.15 0.50 -7.05
CA ALA A 12 1.05 -0.19 -6.14
C ALA A 12 0.54 -1.61 -5.87
N ILE A 13 1.46 -2.52 -5.58
CA ILE A 13 1.10 -3.86 -5.13
C ILE A 13 0.96 -3.89 -3.61
N ALA A 14 -0.11 -4.49 -3.12
CA ALA A 14 -0.46 -4.43 -1.71
C ALA A 14 0.46 -5.30 -0.84
N TYR A 15 1.04 -4.73 0.23
CA TYR A 15 1.89 -5.48 1.15
C TYR A 15 1.07 -6.43 2.03
N THR A 16 1.38 -7.73 1.96
CA THR A 16 0.58 -8.81 2.55
C THR A 16 0.78 -9.01 4.06
N SER A 17 1.15 -7.98 4.78
CA SER A 17 1.29 -8.08 6.23
C SER A 17 -0.04 -8.17 6.99
N ALA A 18 -1.15 -7.72 6.39
CA ALA A 18 -2.49 -7.79 6.98
C ALA A 18 -3.59 -7.42 5.95
N LYS A 19 -4.88 -7.72 6.29
CA LYS A 19 -6.04 -7.25 5.51
C LYS A 19 -5.97 -5.74 5.28
N PRO A 20 -6.09 -5.24 4.03
CA PRO A 20 -6.09 -3.82 3.72
C PRO A 20 -7.37 -3.13 4.22
N HIS A 21 -7.24 -1.88 4.67
CA HIS A 21 -8.37 -1.01 5.02
C HIS A 21 -8.86 -0.24 3.79
N ILE A 22 -10.00 0.47 3.93
CA ILE A 22 -10.62 1.20 2.81
C ILE A 22 -9.68 2.23 2.17
N GLY A 23 -8.77 2.84 2.92
CA GLY A 23 -7.77 3.76 2.38
C GLY A 23 -6.78 3.10 1.40
N ASN A 24 -6.48 1.81 1.59
CA ASN A 24 -5.71 1.03 0.61
C ASN A 24 -6.57 0.63 -0.60
N ASN A 25 -7.86 0.33 -0.36
CA ASN A 25 -8.79 -0.04 -1.43
C ASN A 25 -9.19 1.16 -2.31
N TYR A 26 -9.08 2.38 -1.81
CA TYR A 26 -9.30 3.60 -2.59
C TYR A 26 -8.43 3.63 -3.86
N GLU A 27 -7.14 3.33 -3.73
CA GLU A 27 -6.21 3.31 -4.86
C GLU A 27 -6.69 2.41 -5.99
N ILE A 28 -7.12 1.19 -5.67
CA ILE A 28 -7.53 0.23 -6.70
C ILE A 28 -8.89 0.59 -7.33
N VAL A 29 -9.81 1.21 -6.56
CA VAL A 29 -11.08 1.73 -7.09
C VAL A 29 -10.83 2.92 -8.01
N LEU A 30 -9.88 3.80 -7.67
CA LEU A 30 -9.48 4.93 -8.50
C LEU A 30 -8.87 4.43 -9.81
N ALA A 31 -7.95 3.47 -9.76
CA ALA A 31 -7.34 2.86 -10.93
C ALA A 31 -8.38 2.17 -11.84
N ASP A 32 -9.32 1.42 -11.25
CA ASP A 32 -10.40 0.76 -11.98
C ASP A 32 -11.27 1.76 -12.73
N SER A 33 -11.64 2.87 -12.08
CA SER A 33 -12.45 3.91 -12.73
C SER A 33 -11.73 4.53 -13.93
N ILE A 34 -10.42 4.76 -13.83
CA ILE A 34 -9.60 5.25 -14.93
C ILE A 34 -9.49 4.18 -16.04
N ALA A 35 -9.24 2.92 -15.69
CA ALA A 35 -9.15 1.82 -16.64
C ALA A 35 -10.45 1.66 -17.44
N ARG A 36 -11.62 1.63 -16.76
CA ARG A 36 -12.93 1.56 -17.39
C ARG A 36 -13.20 2.75 -18.30
N PHE A 37 -12.87 3.96 -17.84
CA PHE A 37 -13.01 5.17 -18.63
C PHE A 37 -12.16 5.12 -19.91
N LYS A 38 -10.88 4.73 -19.80
CA LYS A 38 -9.97 4.60 -20.94
C LYS A 38 -10.41 3.51 -21.93
N ARG A 39 -10.97 2.37 -21.44
CA ARG A 39 -11.59 1.35 -22.32
C ARG A 39 -12.76 1.93 -23.12
N LYS A 40 -13.64 2.69 -22.47
CA LYS A 40 -14.75 3.39 -23.11
C LYS A 40 -14.30 4.46 -24.10
N GLU A 41 -13.15 5.09 -23.89
CA GLU A 41 -12.55 5.99 -24.86
C GLU A 41 -11.95 5.30 -26.09
N GLY A 42 -11.86 3.96 -26.10
CA GLY A 42 -11.30 3.16 -27.19
C GLY A 42 -9.82 2.81 -27.06
N TYR A 43 -9.22 2.93 -25.88
CA TYR A 43 -7.88 2.41 -25.61
C TYR A 43 -7.91 0.89 -25.38
N ASP A 44 -6.84 0.22 -25.81
CA ASP A 44 -6.54 -1.15 -25.44
C ASP A 44 -5.83 -1.12 -24.08
N VAL A 45 -6.64 -1.20 -23.00
CA VAL A 45 -6.17 -1.03 -21.62
C VAL A 45 -5.68 -2.35 -21.06
N PHE A 46 -4.51 -2.32 -20.44
CA PHE A 46 -4.02 -3.38 -19.57
C PHE A 46 -3.84 -2.83 -18.17
N PHE A 47 -4.63 -3.31 -17.23
CA PHE A 47 -4.61 -2.89 -15.82
C PHE A 47 -3.99 -3.97 -14.95
N GLN A 48 -2.82 -3.67 -14.35
CA GLN A 48 -2.11 -4.56 -13.44
C GLN A 48 -2.19 -4.05 -12.01
N THR A 49 -2.47 -4.97 -11.10
CA THR A 49 -2.34 -4.83 -9.64
C THR A 49 -1.72 -6.10 -9.07
N GLY A 50 -1.56 -6.22 -7.76
CA GLY A 50 -1.01 -7.43 -7.16
C GLY A 50 -0.66 -7.30 -5.68
N THR A 51 0.22 -8.20 -5.25
CA THR A 51 0.69 -8.28 -3.86
C THR A 51 2.20 -8.32 -3.76
N ASP A 52 2.71 -7.55 -2.78
CA ASP A 52 4.08 -7.60 -2.30
C ASP A 52 4.14 -8.54 -1.10
N GLU A 53 4.95 -9.62 -1.22
CA GLU A 53 4.85 -10.79 -0.36
C GLU A 53 6.14 -11.16 0.36
N HIS A 54 7.21 -10.39 0.22
CA HIS A 54 8.49 -10.63 0.87
C HIS A 54 8.79 -9.62 1.98
N GLY A 55 9.74 -9.94 2.86
CA GLY A 55 10.26 -9.05 3.87
C GLY A 55 10.14 -9.56 5.31
N GLN A 56 10.92 -8.93 6.19
CA GLN A 56 11.05 -9.30 7.60
C GLN A 56 9.72 -9.26 8.37
N LYS A 57 8.89 -8.27 8.09
CA LYS A 57 7.60 -8.09 8.78
C LYS A 57 6.64 -9.26 8.53
N ILE A 58 6.68 -9.83 7.33
CA ILE A 58 5.87 -11.01 6.97
C ILE A 58 6.42 -12.25 7.68
N GLU A 59 7.75 -12.45 7.66
CA GLU A 59 8.42 -13.55 8.36
C GLU A 59 8.03 -13.56 9.85
N LEU A 60 8.17 -12.42 10.54
CA LEU A 60 7.81 -12.28 11.95
C LEU A 60 6.32 -12.54 12.23
N LYS A 61 5.42 -12.12 11.35
CA LYS A 61 3.98 -12.37 11.50
C LYS A 61 3.60 -13.83 11.28
N ALA A 62 4.23 -14.48 10.34
CA ALA A 62 4.04 -15.90 10.10
C ALA A 62 4.56 -16.73 11.28
N GLU A 63 5.74 -16.38 11.80
CA GLU A 63 6.30 -16.98 13.01
C GLU A 63 5.36 -16.83 14.21
N ALA A 64 4.88 -15.62 14.47
CA ALA A 64 3.94 -15.37 15.57
C ALA A 64 2.61 -16.14 15.41
N ALA A 65 2.18 -16.41 14.18
CA ALA A 65 0.99 -17.21 13.89
C ALA A 65 1.26 -18.73 13.83
N GLY A 66 2.51 -19.19 14.01
CA GLY A 66 2.89 -20.61 13.93
C GLY A 66 2.70 -21.25 12.54
N ILE A 67 2.77 -20.44 11.47
CA ILE A 67 2.61 -20.89 10.08
C ILE A 67 3.81 -20.47 9.24
N THR A 68 3.96 -21.03 8.05
CA THR A 68 5.00 -20.59 7.13
C THR A 68 4.69 -19.22 6.54
N PRO A 69 5.72 -18.40 6.16
CA PRO A 69 5.50 -17.15 5.45
C PRO A 69 4.68 -17.32 4.17
N LYS A 70 4.85 -18.44 3.44
CA LYS A 70 4.08 -18.74 2.22
C LYS A 70 2.59 -18.93 2.52
N GLU A 71 2.23 -19.67 3.57
CA GLU A 71 0.84 -19.86 4.01
C GLU A 71 0.22 -18.52 4.43
N HIS A 72 0.98 -17.68 5.14
CA HIS A 72 0.54 -16.34 5.52
C HIS A 72 0.19 -15.48 4.31
N VAL A 73 1.11 -15.35 3.34
CA VAL A 73 0.89 -14.50 2.16
C VAL A 73 -0.19 -15.06 1.24
N ASP A 74 -0.32 -16.39 1.12
CA ASP A 74 -1.41 -17.03 0.35
C ASP A 74 -2.79 -16.67 0.92
N LYS A 75 -2.92 -16.69 2.25
CA LYS A 75 -4.14 -16.31 2.94
C LYS A 75 -4.49 -14.82 2.70
N ILE A 76 -3.51 -13.94 2.87
CA ILE A 76 -3.75 -12.48 2.73
C ILE A 76 -3.97 -12.10 1.26
N ALA A 77 -3.22 -12.68 0.31
CA ALA A 77 -3.45 -12.47 -1.12
C ALA A 77 -4.87 -12.93 -1.54
N GLY A 78 -5.37 -14.03 -0.97
CA GLY A 78 -6.75 -14.46 -1.15
C GLY A 78 -7.77 -13.44 -0.66
N VAL A 79 -7.55 -12.85 0.51
CA VAL A 79 -8.40 -11.75 1.05
C VAL A 79 -8.37 -10.53 0.13
N ILE A 80 -7.19 -10.13 -0.36
CA ILE A 80 -7.06 -8.95 -1.26
C ILE A 80 -7.80 -9.19 -2.58
N ARG A 81 -7.69 -10.37 -3.19
CA ARG A 81 -8.47 -10.73 -4.38
C ARG A 81 -9.97 -10.68 -4.11
N GLY A 82 -10.43 -11.24 -2.99
CA GLY A 82 -11.84 -11.17 -2.59
C GLY A 82 -12.35 -9.74 -2.43
N LEU A 83 -11.52 -8.81 -1.95
CA LEU A 83 -11.87 -7.38 -1.89
C LEU A 83 -11.91 -6.74 -3.30
N CYS A 84 -11.04 -7.16 -4.21
CA CYS A 84 -11.13 -6.72 -5.61
C CYS A 84 -12.43 -7.19 -6.27
N ASP A 85 -12.81 -8.44 -6.06
CA ASP A 85 -14.07 -9.00 -6.59
C ASP A 85 -15.28 -8.26 -5.97
N LEU A 86 -15.29 -8.05 -4.66
CA LEU A 86 -16.34 -7.33 -3.94
C LEU A 86 -16.53 -5.90 -4.45
N LEU A 87 -15.43 -5.21 -4.77
CA LEU A 87 -15.42 -3.83 -5.27
C LEU A 87 -15.60 -3.74 -6.80
N ASN A 88 -15.83 -4.88 -7.48
CA ASN A 88 -16.01 -4.97 -8.92
C ASN A 88 -14.83 -4.39 -9.72
N ILE A 89 -13.61 -4.78 -9.34
CA ILE A 89 -12.36 -4.30 -9.98
C ILE A 89 -12.06 -5.11 -11.24
N SER A 90 -11.79 -4.43 -12.34
CA SER A 90 -11.61 -5.00 -13.69
C SER A 90 -10.13 -5.11 -14.10
N TYR A 91 -9.25 -5.57 -13.19
CA TYR A 91 -7.84 -5.78 -13.51
C TYR A 91 -7.64 -6.91 -14.51
N ASP A 92 -6.61 -6.80 -15.35
CA ASP A 92 -6.23 -7.82 -16.34
C ASP A 92 -5.14 -8.76 -15.77
N LYS A 93 -4.30 -8.26 -14.86
CA LYS A 93 -3.26 -9.04 -14.20
C LYS A 93 -3.22 -8.76 -12.69
N PHE A 94 -3.21 -9.82 -11.91
CA PHE A 94 -2.88 -9.79 -10.48
C PHE A 94 -1.54 -10.53 -10.30
N ILE A 95 -0.46 -9.75 -10.14
CA ILE A 95 0.88 -10.30 -9.94
C ILE A 95 1.14 -10.55 -8.45
N ARG A 96 1.89 -11.58 -8.16
CA ARG A 96 2.43 -11.85 -6.82
C ARG A 96 3.95 -11.82 -6.88
N THR A 97 4.62 -11.21 -5.92
CA THR A 97 6.10 -11.23 -5.92
C THR A 97 6.67 -12.61 -5.61
N THR A 98 5.84 -13.55 -5.13
CA THR A 98 6.16 -14.99 -5.00
C THR A 98 5.88 -15.81 -6.27
N ASP A 99 5.48 -15.19 -7.40
CA ASP A 99 5.38 -15.89 -8.67
C ASP A 99 6.80 -16.27 -9.15
N GLU A 100 7.03 -17.54 -9.48
CA GLU A 100 8.37 -18.05 -9.83
C GLU A 100 9.04 -17.29 -10.97
N ASP A 101 8.27 -16.87 -11.98
CA ASP A 101 8.82 -16.12 -13.11
C ASP A 101 9.26 -14.72 -12.67
N HIS A 102 8.55 -14.09 -11.74
CA HIS A 102 8.95 -12.82 -11.14
C HIS A 102 10.26 -12.97 -10.36
N GLU A 103 10.34 -13.94 -9.45
CA GLU A 103 11.55 -14.17 -8.64
C GLU A 103 12.78 -14.43 -9.52
N LYS A 104 12.64 -15.26 -10.55
CA LYS A 104 13.72 -15.54 -11.51
C LYS A 104 14.20 -14.27 -12.22
N GLN A 105 13.28 -13.40 -12.63
CA GLN A 105 13.66 -12.16 -13.30
C GLN A 105 14.30 -11.15 -12.34
N VAL A 106 13.83 -11.05 -11.10
CA VAL A 106 14.45 -10.20 -10.06
C VAL A 106 15.89 -10.65 -9.80
N GLN A 107 16.14 -11.96 -9.71
CA GLN A 107 17.49 -12.53 -9.56
C GLN A 107 18.41 -12.17 -10.74
N LYS A 108 17.91 -12.27 -11.97
CA LYS A 108 18.65 -11.89 -13.18
C LYS A 108 18.93 -10.39 -13.23
N ILE A 109 17.95 -9.57 -12.87
CA ILE A 109 18.09 -8.11 -12.79
C ILE A 109 19.18 -7.74 -11.78
N PHE A 110 19.14 -8.30 -10.58
CA PHE A 110 20.14 -8.07 -9.55
C PHE A 110 21.56 -8.46 -10.05
N LYS A 111 21.69 -9.65 -10.64
CA LYS A 111 22.94 -10.12 -11.20
C LYS A 111 23.47 -9.20 -12.31
N ARG A 112 22.61 -8.77 -13.23
CA ARG A 112 22.96 -7.85 -14.32
C ARG A 112 23.47 -6.50 -13.78
N LEU A 113 22.77 -5.93 -12.80
CA LEU A 113 23.18 -4.68 -12.15
C LEU A 113 24.51 -4.82 -11.39
N TYR A 114 24.75 -6.00 -10.81
CA TYR A 114 26.03 -6.32 -10.16
C TYR A 114 27.18 -6.47 -11.19
N ASP A 115 26.97 -7.23 -12.25
CA ASP A 115 27.98 -7.47 -13.28
C ASP A 115 28.40 -6.19 -14.01
N GLN A 116 27.49 -5.22 -14.17
CA GLN A 116 27.80 -3.91 -14.77
C GLN A 116 28.38 -2.88 -13.77
N GLY A 117 28.52 -3.26 -12.49
CA GLY A 117 29.11 -2.45 -11.44
C GLY A 117 28.21 -1.38 -10.84
N ASP A 118 26.89 -1.44 -11.10
CA ASP A 118 25.91 -0.57 -10.45
C ASP A 118 25.53 -1.07 -9.06
N ILE A 119 25.69 -2.35 -8.79
CA ILE A 119 25.63 -2.92 -7.45
C ILE A 119 27.03 -3.33 -6.99
N TYR A 120 27.36 -3.05 -5.74
CA TYR A 120 28.63 -3.40 -5.11
C TYR A 120 28.43 -3.84 -3.66
N LYS A 121 29.34 -4.66 -3.14
CA LYS A 121 29.30 -5.15 -1.76
C LYS A 121 29.96 -4.16 -0.81
N GLY A 122 29.33 -3.92 0.33
CA GLY A 122 29.81 -3.01 1.37
C GLY A 122 29.30 -3.42 2.74
N ALA A 123 29.52 -2.58 3.74
CA ALA A 123 28.95 -2.74 5.08
C ALA A 123 27.99 -1.58 5.33
N TYR A 124 26.79 -1.90 5.80
CA TYR A 124 25.82 -0.93 6.27
C TYR A 124 25.97 -0.73 7.79
N GLU A 125 25.98 0.51 8.20
CA GLU A 125 25.91 0.91 9.61
C GLU A 125 24.98 2.12 9.72
N GLY A 126 23.85 1.99 10.41
CA GLY A 126 22.84 3.04 10.53
C GLY A 126 21.62 2.59 11.30
N MET A 127 20.52 3.33 11.17
CA MET A 127 19.27 3.09 11.88
C MET A 127 18.25 2.45 10.94
N TYR A 128 17.67 1.32 11.33
CA TYR A 128 16.68 0.58 10.55
C TYR A 128 15.29 0.69 11.14
N CYS A 129 14.31 0.99 10.29
CA CYS A 129 12.89 0.99 10.62
C CYS A 129 12.24 -0.29 10.09
N THR A 130 11.91 -1.24 10.97
CA THR A 130 11.26 -2.50 10.59
C THR A 130 9.86 -2.30 9.95
N PRO A 131 8.99 -1.38 10.44
CA PRO A 131 7.69 -1.16 9.83
C PRO A 131 7.73 -0.66 8.38
N CYS A 132 8.71 0.19 8.04
CA CYS A 132 8.88 0.74 6.69
C CYS A 132 9.90 -0.01 5.85
N GLU A 133 10.62 -0.95 6.47
CA GLU A 133 11.77 -1.65 5.89
C GLU A 133 12.79 -0.69 5.25
N SER A 134 13.06 0.43 5.93
CA SER A 134 13.88 1.54 5.44
C SER A 134 15.06 1.82 6.37
N PHE A 135 16.19 2.16 5.75
CA PHE A 135 17.39 2.59 6.44
C PHE A 135 17.50 4.11 6.53
N TRP A 136 18.01 4.60 7.64
CA TRP A 136 18.17 6.02 7.93
C TRP A 136 19.53 6.29 8.56
N THR A 137 20.13 7.42 8.22
CA THR A 137 21.23 7.97 9.02
C THR A 137 20.67 8.68 10.25
N GLU A 138 21.44 8.81 11.30
CA GLU A 138 21.00 9.54 12.50
C GLU A 138 20.52 10.98 12.19
N SER A 139 21.16 11.64 11.22
CA SER A 139 20.79 12.99 10.80
C SER A 139 19.47 13.09 10.04
N GLN A 140 18.95 11.98 9.55
CA GLN A 140 17.66 11.92 8.84
C GLN A 140 16.49 11.63 9.77
N LEU A 141 16.75 11.22 11.00
CA LEU A 141 15.69 10.93 11.97
C LEU A 141 14.99 12.21 12.43
N VAL A 142 13.68 12.13 12.65
CA VAL A 142 12.88 13.19 13.26
C VAL A 142 12.59 12.81 14.71
N ASP A 143 13.10 13.56 15.66
CA ASP A 143 13.01 13.27 17.10
C ASP A 143 13.48 11.85 17.45
N GLY A 144 14.53 11.36 16.78
CA GLY A 144 15.08 10.01 16.99
C GLY A 144 14.23 8.87 16.42
N LYS A 145 13.22 9.18 15.58
CA LYS A 145 12.28 8.24 14.99
C LYS A 145 12.34 8.25 13.47
N CYS A 146 11.76 7.22 12.86
CA CYS A 146 11.63 7.11 11.42
C CYS A 146 10.84 8.31 10.85
N PRO A 147 11.37 9.04 9.86
CA PRO A 147 10.69 10.20 9.28
C PRO A 147 9.44 9.82 8.47
N ASP A 148 9.37 8.59 7.95
CA ASP A 148 8.24 8.15 7.12
C ASP A 148 7.02 7.72 7.98
N CYS A 149 7.24 6.95 9.05
CA CYS A 149 6.13 6.39 9.85
C CYS A 149 6.08 6.86 11.30
N GLY A 150 7.11 7.59 11.80
CA GLY A 150 7.24 7.97 13.21
C GLY A 150 7.56 6.79 14.15
N GLY A 151 7.86 5.61 13.62
CA GLY A 151 8.16 4.41 14.39
C GLY A 151 9.58 4.42 14.98
N VAL A 152 9.79 3.55 15.98
CA VAL A 152 11.09 3.32 16.59
C VAL A 152 12.05 2.71 15.57
N VAL A 153 13.27 3.22 15.50
CA VAL A 153 14.37 2.68 14.69
C VAL A 153 15.40 1.98 15.58
N LYS A 154 16.06 0.96 15.05
CA LYS A 154 17.09 0.19 15.75
C LYS A 154 18.43 0.33 15.03
N PRO A 155 19.57 0.40 15.75
CA PRO A 155 20.88 0.31 15.13
C PRO A 155 21.00 -1.01 14.35
N ALA A 156 21.50 -0.94 13.13
CA ALA A 156 21.77 -2.10 12.30
C ALA A 156 23.17 -1.98 11.69
N LYS A 157 23.93 -3.07 11.77
CA LYS A 157 25.24 -3.19 11.16
C LYS A 157 25.33 -4.56 10.52
N GLU A 158 25.33 -4.58 9.17
CA GLU A 158 25.41 -5.82 8.42
C GLU A 158 26.17 -5.64 7.11
N GLU A 159 26.75 -6.73 6.60
CA GLU A 159 27.25 -6.78 5.24
C GLU A 159 26.05 -6.70 4.28
N ALA A 160 26.13 -5.87 3.25
CA ALA A 160 25.05 -5.66 2.32
C ALA A 160 25.55 -5.29 0.93
N TYR A 161 24.68 -5.44 -0.07
CA TYR A 161 24.90 -4.91 -1.41
C TYR A 161 24.23 -3.52 -1.52
N PHE A 162 24.93 -2.61 -2.21
CA PHE A 162 24.50 -1.23 -2.44
C PHE A 162 24.36 -0.96 -3.93
N PHE A 163 23.28 -0.26 -4.29
CA PHE A 163 23.06 0.23 -5.65
C PHE A 163 23.47 1.71 -5.75
N ARG A 164 24.23 2.06 -6.81
CA ARG A 164 24.77 3.41 -7.06
C ARG A 164 23.71 4.39 -7.55
N MET A 165 22.81 4.82 -6.64
CA MET A 165 21.77 5.80 -6.94
C MET A 165 22.34 7.12 -7.44
N SER A 166 23.44 7.58 -6.82
CA SER A 166 24.11 8.84 -7.13
C SER A 166 24.56 8.96 -8.58
N LYS A 167 24.92 7.84 -9.22
CA LYS A 167 25.33 7.78 -10.64
C LYS A 167 24.24 8.27 -11.60
N TYR A 168 22.98 8.17 -11.24
CA TYR A 168 21.83 8.45 -12.10
C TYR A 168 21.07 9.71 -11.71
N ALA A 169 21.40 10.36 -10.59
CA ALA A 169 20.67 11.50 -10.03
C ALA A 169 20.48 12.65 -11.05
N ASP A 170 21.57 13.11 -11.68
CA ASP A 170 21.52 14.22 -12.67
C ASP A 170 20.65 13.87 -13.88
N LYS A 171 20.68 12.60 -14.30
CA LYS A 171 19.88 12.11 -15.43
C LYS A 171 18.40 12.13 -15.10
N LEU A 172 18.05 11.75 -13.87
CA LEU A 172 16.67 11.79 -13.39
C LEU A 172 16.17 13.22 -13.20
N ILE A 173 16.98 14.11 -12.61
CA ILE A 173 16.66 15.55 -12.47
C ILE A 173 16.37 16.17 -13.84
N LYS A 174 17.22 15.88 -14.83
CA LYS A 174 17.04 16.35 -16.20
C LYS A 174 15.70 15.85 -16.76
N HIS A 175 15.41 14.55 -16.64
CA HIS A 175 14.15 13.95 -17.12
C HIS A 175 12.92 14.62 -16.49
N ILE A 176 12.92 14.81 -15.16
CA ILE A 176 11.80 15.44 -14.44
C ILE A 176 11.56 16.88 -14.89
N ASN A 177 12.63 17.60 -15.24
CA ASN A 177 12.52 18.98 -15.72
C ASN A 177 12.03 19.07 -17.17
N GLU A 178 12.42 18.12 -18.02
CA GLU A 178 12.00 18.03 -19.43
C GLU A 178 10.58 17.47 -19.58
N HIS A 179 10.08 16.70 -18.57
CA HIS A 179 8.78 16.04 -18.55
C HIS A 179 7.94 16.49 -17.35
N PRO A 180 7.29 17.67 -17.41
CA PRO A 180 6.51 18.19 -16.28
C PRO A 180 5.30 17.33 -15.93
N GLU A 181 4.83 16.49 -16.86
CA GLU A 181 3.75 15.52 -16.67
C GLU A 181 4.18 14.28 -15.87
N PHE A 182 5.49 14.00 -15.78
CA PHE A 182 6.03 12.76 -15.23
C PHE A 182 5.60 12.51 -13.77
N ILE A 183 5.65 13.53 -12.92
CA ILE A 183 5.24 13.42 -11.50
C ILE A 183 4.06 14.34 -11.25
N GLN A 184 2.93 13.74 -10.88
CA GLN A 184 1.70 14.46 -10.54
C GLN A 184 1.17 14.02 -9.15
N PRO A 185 0.52 14.92 -8.41
CA PRO A 185 0.43 16.38 -8.59
C PRO A 185 1.78 17.10 -8.52
N VAL A 186 1.82 18.35 -8.97
CA VAL A 186 3.06 19.18 -8.98
C VAL A 186 3.65 19.34 -7.58
N SER A 187 2.83 19.36 -6.54
CA SER A 187 3.30 19.39 -5.14
C SER A 187 4.21 18.21 -4.82
N ARG A 188 3.92 17.01 -5.35
CA ARG A 188 4.74 15.80 -5.18
C ARG A 188 6.07 15.90 -5.94
N LYS A 189 6.03 16.45 -7.17
CA LYS A 189 7.27 16.76 -7.90
C LYS A 189 8.20 17.66 -7.10
N ASN A 190 7.66 18.75 -6.56
CA ASN A 190 8.44 19.71 -5.77
C ASN A 190 9.01 19.07 -4.49
N GLU A 191 8.24 18.23 -3.80
CA GLU A 191 8.69 17.49 -2.63
C GLU A 191 9.87 16.57 -2.98
N MET A 192 9.77 15.77 -4.03
CA MET A 192 10.84 14.85 -4.46
C MET A 192 12.11 15.59 -4.89
N MET A 193 11.95 16.68 -5.65
CA MET A 193 13.07 17.50 -6.08
C MET A 193 13.81 18.15 -4.90
N ASN A 194 13.07 18.83 -4.02
CA ASN A 194 13.68 19.65 -2.97
C ASN A 194 14.21 18.83 -1.79
N ASN A 195 13.52 17.75 -1.41
CA ASN A 195 13.86 17.00 -0.22
C ASN A 195 14.86 15.86 -0.48
N PHE A 196 14.92 15.34 -1.71
CA PHE A 196 15.72 14.15 -2.02
C PHE A 196 16.73 14.35 -3.15
N LEU A 197 16.32 14.89 -4.30
CA LEU A 197 17.17 14.93 -5.48
C LEU A 197 18.21 16.06 -5.43
N LEU A 198 17.82 17.29 -5.13
CA LEU A 198 18.70 18.44 -5.07
C LEU A 198 19.73 18.40 -3.92
N PRO A 199 19.39 17.82 -2.73
CA PRO A 199 20.40 17.59 -1.68
C PRO A 199 21.44 16.53 -2.03
N GLY A 200 21.18 15.71 -3.06
CA GLY A 200 22.02 14.59 -3.50
C GLY A 200 21.55 13.24 -2.96
N LEU A 201 21.59 12.23 -3.84
CA LEU A 201 21.20 10.86 -3.50
C LEU A 201 22.39 10.09 -2.91
N GLN A 202 22.12 9.34 -1.86
CA GLN A 202 23.01 8.32 -1.33
C GLN A 202 22.74 6.99 -2.04
N ASP A 203 23.75 6.11 -2.05
CA ASP A 203 23.60 4.76 -2.60
C ASP A 203 22.64 3.94 -1.74
N LEU A 204 21.79 3.14 -2.39
CA LEU A 204 20.71 2.40 -1.76
C LEU A 204 21.18 1.00 -1.36
N CYS A 205 20.97 0.61 -0.11
CA CYS A 205 21.12 -0.77 0.32
C CYS A 205 20.07 -1.65 -0.36
N VAL A 206 20.50 -2.67 -1.11
CA VAL A 206 19.62 -3.54 -1.93
C VAL A 206 19.67 -5.01 -1.56
N SER A 207 20.23 -5.35 -0.40
CA SER A 207 20.17 -6.72 0.15
C SER A 207 20.15 -6.72 1.67
N ARG A 208 19.71 -7.83 2.25
CA ARG A 208 19.63 -8.05 3.69
C ARG A 208 20.12 -9.45 4.04
N THR A 209 20.66 -9.61 5.27
CA THR A 209 21.07 -10.88 5.86
C THR A 209 20.36 -11.19 7.17
N SER A 210 19.57 -10.27 7.68
CA SER A 210 18.92 -10.34 9.00
C SER A 210 17.61 -11.13 9.01
N PHE A 211 17.12 -11.56 7.85
CA PHE A 211 15.93 -12.43 7.68
C PHE A 211 16.08 -13.28 6.40
N THR A 212 15.21 -14.28 6.25
CA THR A 212 15.33 -15.29 5.16
C THR A 212 14.17 -15.25 4.17
N TRP A 213 13.04 -14.68 4.55
CA TRP A 213 11.87 -14.61 3.68
C TRP A 213 12.01 -13.50 2.63
N GLY A 214 12.59 -13.82 1.51
CA GLY A 214 12.88 -12.94 0.37
C GLY A 214 13.53 -13.70 -0.77
N ILE A 215 13.77 -13.03 -1.88
CA ILE A 215 14.40 -13.61 -3.06
C ILE A 215 15.91 -13.70 -2.82
N PRO A 216 16.52 -14.91 -2.83
CA PRO A 216 17.95 -15.04 -2.56
C PRO A 216 18.81 -14.50 -3.70
N VAL A 217 19.93 -13.87 -3.37
CA VAL A 217 20.97 -13.50 -4.33
C VAL A 217 21.65 -14.78 -4.84
N THR A 218 21.56 -15.07 -6.14
CA THR A 218 21.98 -16.36 -6.71
C THR A 218 23.45 -16.71 -6.49
N PHE A 219 24.35 -15.74 -6.46
CA PHE A 219 25.79 -15.93 -6.28
C PHE A 219 26.26 -15.68 -4.84
N ASP A 220 25.37 -15.25 -3.94
CA ASP A 220 25.63 -15.06 -2.50
C ASP A 220 24.34 -15.33 -1.70
N PRO A 221 23.95 -16.61 -1.51
CA PRO A 221 22.64 -16.97 -0.94
C PRO A 221 22.43 -16.60 0.53
N LYS A 222 23.43 -16.03 1.20
CA LYS A 222 23.29 -15.46 2.54
C LYS A 222 22.47 -14.16 2.52
N HIS A 223 22.40 -13.52 1.35
CA HIS A 223 21.67 -12.29 1.16
C HIS A 223 20.33 -12.54 0.47
N VAL A 224 19.28 -11.92 0.95
CA VAL A 224 18.02 -11.75 0.23
C VAL A 224 17.98 -10.38 -0.42
N ILE A 225 17.35 -10.28 -1.59
CA ILE A 225 17.19 -9.04 -2.34
C ILE A 225 16.25 -8.12 -1.57
N TYR A 226 16.59 -6.84 -1.51
CA TYR A 226 15.82 -5.83 -0.82
C TYR A 226 14.43 -5.63 -1.44
N VAL A 227 13.42 -5.56 -0.58
CA VAL A 227 12.00 -5.55 -0.96
C VAL A 227 11.64 -4.53 -2.05
N TRP A 228 12.24 -3.33 -2.07
CA TRP A 228 11.92 -2.33 -3.07
C TRP A 228 12.50 -2.62 -4.46
N LEU A 229 13.64 -3.31 -4.57
CA LEU A 229 14.11 -3.78 -5.87
C LEU A 229 13.21 -4.92 -6.38
N ASP A 230 12.81 -5.82 -5.50
CA ASP A 230 11.84 -6.87 -5.75
C ASP A 230 10.48 -6.27 -6.17
N ALA A 231 9.83 -5.53 -5.27
CA ALA A 231 8.49 -4.99 -5.49
C ALA A 231 8.38 -4.12 -6.75
N LEU A 232 9.31 -3.19 -6.99
CA LEU A 232 9.21 -2.26 -8.12
C LEU A 232 9.35 -2.94 -9.49
N THR A 233 10.10 -4.04 -9.58
CA THR A 233 10.26 -4.75 -10.85
C THR A 233 9.01 -5.51 -11.30
N ASN A 234 7.99 -5.65 -10.42
CA ASN A 234 6.71 -6.24 -10.80
C ASN A 234 6.09 -5.61 -12.04
N TYR A 235 6.27 -4.30 -12.21
CA TYR A 235 5.66 -3.53 -13.30
C TYR A 235 6.14 -3.96 -14.70
N ILE A 236 7.31 -4.56 -14.79
CA ILE A 236 7.83 -5.11 -16.05
C ILE A 236 7.75 -6.63 -16.09
N THR A 237 8.01 -7.32 -14.98
CA THR A 237 7.97 -8.79 -14.95
C THR A 237 6.55 -9.32 -15.17
N GLY A 238 5.53 -8.64 -14.62
CA GLY A 238 4.11 -9.01 -14.78
C GLY A 238 3.60 -8.99 -16.21
N ILE A 239 4.28 -8.28 -17.12
CA ILE A 239 3.97 -8.22 -18.54
C ILE A 239 5.01 -8.95 -19.42
N GLY A 240 5.94 -9.70 -18.78
CA GLY A 240 6.85 -10.61 -19.49
C GLY A 240 8.19 -10.00 -19.89
N TYR A 241 8.75 -9.10 -19.09
CA TYR A 241 10.13 -8.66 -19.21
C TYR A 241 11.09 -9.81 -18.97
N ASP A 242 12.15 -9.89 -19.78
CA ASP A 242 13.28 -10.80 -19.57
C ASP A 242 14.61 -10.06 -19.61
N ALA A 243 15.36 -10.12 -18.51
CA ALA A 243 16.65 -9.45 -18.34
C ALA A 243 17.74 -9.95 -19.33
N ASP A 244 17.57 -11.14 -19.91
CA ASP A 244 18.47 -11.71 -20.94
C ASP A 244 18.11 -11.23 -22.36
N GLY A 245 17.11 -10.34 -22.50
CA GLY A 245 16.71 -9.74 -23.79
C GLY A 245 15.64 -10.50 -24.56
N ASN A 246 15.03 -11.55 -23.97
CA ASN A 246 13.97 -12.35 -24.60
C ASN A 246 12.56 -11.95 -24.12
N SER A 247 12.35 -10.67 -23.84
CA SER A 247 11.06 -10.14 -23.38
C SER A 247 9.93 -10.49 -24.36
N THR A 248 8.75 -10.76 -23.81
CA THR A 248 7.55 -11.18 -24.57
C THR A 248 7.03 -10.07 -25.49
N GLU A 249 6.18 -10.44 -26.45
CA GLU A 249 5.47 -9.47 -27.28
C GLU A 249 4.52 -8.59 -26.47
N GLN A 250 3.99 -9.10 -25.34
CA GLN A 250 3.18 -8.31 -24.42
C GLN A 250 3.99 -7.18 -23.78
N TYR A 251 5.21 -7.47 -23.29
CA TYR A 251 6.12 -6.45 -22.78
C TYR A 251 6.41 -5.38 -23.83
N LYS A 252 6.79 -5.78 -25.04
CA LYS A 252 7.11 -4.87 -26.15
C LYS A 252 5.95 -3.99 -26.55
N LYS A 253 4.73 -4.51 -26.45
CA LYS A 253 3.50 -3.77 -26.73
C LYS A 253 3.14 -2.78 -25.62
N LEU A 254 3.25 -3.19 -24.36
CA LEU A 254 2.70 -2.45 -23.22
C LEU A 254 3.70 -1.49 -22.59
N TRP A 255 5.01 -1.85 -22.51
CA TRP A 255 5.99 -0.98 -21.90
C TRP A 255 6.40 0.17 -22.83
N PRO A 256 6.64 1.42 -22.35
CA PRO A 256 6.50 1.88 -20.95
C PRO A 256 5.04 2.02 -20.50
N ALA A 257 4.85 1.96 -19.17
CA ALA A 257 3.54 2.23 -18.56
C ALA A 257 3.08 3.66 -18.88
N ASP A 258 1.77 3.82 -19.13
CA ASP A 258 1.16 5.13 -19.34
C ASP A 258 0.91 5.83 -18.00
N LEU A 259 0.53 5.05 -16.95
CA LEU A 259 0.28 5.57 -15.62
C LEU A 259 0.67 4.56 -14.53
N HIS A 260 1.53 4.97 -13.60
CA HIS A 260 1.65 4.37 -12.29
C HIS A 260 0.82 5.20 -11.28
N LEU A 261 -0.25 4.61 -10.76
CA LEU A 261 -1.12 5.20 -9.75
C LEU A 261 -0.73 4.63 -8.40
N ILE A 262 -0.31 5.49 -7.47
CA ILE A 262 0.24 5.06 -6.17
C ILE A 262 -0.14 6.01 -5.05
N GLY A 263 -0.08 5.54 -3.80
CA GLY A 263 -0.21 6.41 -2.62
C GLY A 263 0.96 7.39 -2.48
N LYS A 264 0.69 8.59 -1.98
CA LYS A 264 1.72 9.62 -1.76
C LYS A 264 2.84 9.19 -0.81
N ASP A 265 2.59 8.23 0.07
CA ASP A 265 3.54 7.69 1.05
C ASP A 265 4.68 6.90 0.41
N ILE A 266 4.46 6.31 -0.77
CA ILE A 266 5.46 5.55 -1.51
C ILE A 266 5.92 6.25 -2.81
N ILE A 267 5.60 7.54 -2.97
CA ILE A 267 5.94 8.32 -4.17
C ILE A 267 7.46 8.36 -4.42
N ARG A 268 8.27 8.43 -3.35
CA ARG A 268 9.74 8.43 -3.46
C ARG A 268 10.26 7.20 -4.17
N PHE A 269 9.74 6.02 -3.85
CA PHE A 269 10.18 4.77 -4.45
C PHE A 269 9.83 4.69 -5.94
N HIS A 270 8.67 5.24 -6.34
CA HIS A 270 8.18 5.19 -7.72
C HIS A 270 8.70 6.32 -8.62
N THR A 271 9.16 7.42 -8.03
CA THR A 271 9.65 8.58 -8.80
C THR A 271 11.16 8.78 -8.71
N ILE A 272 11.84 8.10 -7.79
CA ILE A 272 13.30 8.14 -7.64
C ILE A 272 13.90 6.74 -7.86
N TYR A 273 13.55 5.74 -7.04
CA TYR A 273 14.19 4.42 -7.11
C TYR A 273 13.84 3.71 -8.43
N TRP A 274 12.57 3.59 -8.74
CA TRP A 274 12.11 2.90 -9.93
C TRP A 274 12.67 3.48 -11.24
N PRO A 275 12.58 4.78 -11.50
CA PRO A 275 13.19 5.37 -12.69
C PRO A 275 14.71 5.14 -12.78
N ILE A 276 15.40 5.19 -11.65
CA ILE A 276 16.85 4.95 -11.62
C ILE A 276 17.18 3.48 -11.93
N PHE A 277 16.43 2.51 -11.41
CA PHE A 277 16.59 1.11 -11.78
C PHE A 277 16.35 0.89 -13.27
N LEU A 278 15.33 1.50 -13.85
CA LEU A 278 15.06 1.45 -15.28
C LEU A 278 16.19 2.08 -16.11
N MET A 279 16.71 3.23 -15.68
CA MET A 279 17.87 3.86 -16.34
C MET A 279 19.12 2.95 -16.34
N ALA A 280 19.35 2.24 -15.23
CA ALA A 280 20.46 1.30 -15.10
C ALA A 280 20.25 0.05 -15.98
N LEU A 281 19.01 -0.38 -16.15
CA LEU A 281 18.65 -1.47 -17.06
C LEU A 281 18.61 -1.05 -18.53
N GLY A 282 18.66 0.26 -18.81
CA GLY A 282 18.53 0.80 -20.18
C GLY A 282 17.10 0.75 -20.71
N GLU A 283 16.10 0.66 -19.82
CA GLU A 283 14.69 0.59 -20.17
C GLU A 283 14.04 1.99 -20.17
N PRO A 284 13.01 2.22 -21.01
CA PRO A 284 12.23 3.45 -20.98
C PRO A 284 11.56 3.69 -19.63
N LEU A 285 11.40 4.98 -19.27
CA LEU A 285 10.68 5.34 -18.05
C LEU A 285 9.16 5.35 -18.28
N PRO A 286 8.33 5.13 -17.24
CA PRO A 286 6.88 5.31 -17.32
C PRO A 286 6.56 6.76 -17.70
N LYS A 287 5.43 6.98 -18.38
CA LYS A 287 5.05 8.33 -18.86
C LYS A 287 4.62 9.22 -17.70
N GLN A 288 3.90 8.65 -16.73
CA GLN A 288 3.37 9.41 -15.60
C GLN A 288 3.33 8.56 -14.33
N VAL A 289 3.65 9.18 -13.20
CA VAL A 289 3.41 8.68 -11.84
C VAL A 289 2.50 9.65 -11.13
N PHE A 290 1.32 9.18 -10.70
CA PHE A 290 0.37 9.97 -9.94
C PHE A 290 0.34 9.50 -8.49
N GLY A 291 0.74 10.40 -7.58
CA GLY A 291 0.70 10.17 -6.13
C GLY A 291 -0.59 10.67 -5.52
N HIS A 292 -1.58 9.79 -5.36
CA HIS A 292 -2.88 10.17 -4.77
C HIS A 292 -2.77 10.47 -3.27
N PRO A 293 -3.63 11.34 -2.72
CA PRO A 293 -3.67 11.66 -1.30
C PRO A 293 -4.23 10.50 -0.46
N TRP A 294 -4.16 10.63 0.86
CA TRP A 294 -4.69 9.65 1.80
C TRP A 294 -6.18 9.84 2.05
N LEU A 295 -6.85 8.74 2.30
CA LEU A 295 -8.18 8.71 2.89
C LEU A 295 -8.02 8.58 4.41
N LEU A 296 -8.41 9.62 5.15
CA LEU A 296 -8.32 9.71 6.60
C LEU A 296 -9.63 9.26 7.24
N MET A 297 -9.58 8.80 8.49
CA MET A 297 -10.75 8.55 9.31
C MET A 297 -10.84 9.59 10.43
N GLY A 298 -11.94 10.38 10.42
CA GLY A 298 -12.13 11.44 11.41
C GLY A 298 -10.98 12.46 11.49
N GLY A 299 -10.32 12.75 10.34
CA GLY A 299 -9.17 13.66 10.26
C GLY A 299 -7.82 13.04 10.65
N GLY A 300 -7.77 11.75 10.99
CA GLY A 300 -6.55 11.03 11.34
C GLY A 300 -6.23 9.86 10.40
N LYS A 301 -4.94 9.50 10.30
CA LYS A 301 -4.51 8.32 9.56
C LYS A 301 -5.09 7.05 10.20
N MET A 302 -5.66 6.16 9.40
CA MET A 302 -6.15 4.86 9.87
C MET A 302 -5.00 4.01 10.40
N SER A 303 -5.20 3.45 11.60
CA SER A 303 -4.22 2.58 12.25
C SER A 303 -4.94 1.54 13.11
N LYS A 304 -4.53 0.26 12.98
CA LYS A 304 -5.09 -0.82 13.80
C LYS A 304 -4.89 -0.60 15.29
N SER A 305 -3.72 -0.06 15.69
CA SER A 305 -3.43 0.25 17.09
C SER A 305 -4.29 1.38 17.67
N LYS A 306 -4.93 2.20 16.84
CA LYS A 306 -5.85 3.26 17.25
C LYS A 306 -7.31 2.83 17.21
N GLY A 307 -7.62 1.65 16.68
CA GLY A 307 -8.99 1.15 16.53
C GLY A 307 -9.84 1.94 15.52
N ASN A 308 -9.24 2.82 14.70
CA ASN A 308 -9.95 3.68 13.76
C ASN A 308 -9.86 3.17 12.30
N VAL A 309 -9.81 1.87 12.10
CA VAL A 309 -9.74 1.27 10.76
C VAL A 309 -11.14 0.97 10.26
N VAL A 310 -11.43 1.30 9.01
CA VAL A 310 -12.68 0.96 8.31
C VAL A 310 -12.34 0.04 7.15
N TYR A 311 -13.05 -1.07 7.04
CA TYR A 311 -12.86 -2.04 5.98
C TYR A 311 -13.90 -1.89 4.86
N ALA A 312 -13.49 -2.21 3.63
CA ALA A 312 -14.36 -2.05 2.46
C ALA A 312 -15.57 -2.99 2.49
N ASP A 313 -15.40 -4.21 2.99
CA ASP A 313 -16.49 -5.18 3.12
C ASP A 313 -17.58 -4.69 4.07
N ASP A 314 -17.24 -4.13 5.24
CA ASP A 314 -18.21 -3.57 6.17
C ASP A 314 -19.04 -2.43 5.54
N LEU A 315 -18.36 -1.56 4.76
CA LEU A 315 -19.03 -0.48 4.05
C LEU A 315 -19.93 -1.01 2.91
N VAL A 316 -19.44 -1.96 2.14
CA VAL A 316 -20.20 -2.54 1.01
C VAL A 316 -21.42 -3.30 1.50
N ASP A 317 -21.30 -4.05 2.59
CA ASP A 317 -22.41 -4.78 3.20
C ASP A 317 -23.56 -3.86 3.64
N TYR A 318 -23.25 -2.64 4.08
CA TYR A 318 -24.25 -1.70 4.54
C TYR A 318 -24.76 -0.73 3.47
N PHE A 319 -23.85 -0.15 2.67
CA PHE A 319 -24.15 0.90 1.70
C PHE A 319 -24.32 0.38 0.25
N GLY A 320 -23.81 -0.81 -0.04
CA GLY A 320 -23.69 -1.34 -1.39
C GLY A 320 -22.41 -0.86 -2.11
N VAL A 321 -21.96 -1.67 -3.07
CA VAL A 321 -20.66 -1.48 -3.75
C VAL A 321 -20.56 -0.12 -4.45
N ASP A 322 -21.57 0.26 -5.23
CA ASP A 322 -21.51 1.50 -6.00
C ASP A 322 -21.62 2.76 -5.13
N ALA A 323 -22.29 2.70 -3.96
CA ALA A 323 -22.28 3.81 -3.02
C ALA A 323 -20.90 4.02 -2.40
N VAL A 324 -20.19 2.93 -2.06
CA VAL A 324 -18.81 2.99 -1.56
C VAL A 324 -17.86 3.50 -2.64
N ARG A 325 -17.95 2.97 -3.88
CA ARG A 325 -17.17 3.46 -5.02
C ARG A 325 -17.40 4.94 -5.27
N TYR A 326 -18.65 5.38 -5.32
CA TYR A 326 -19.00 6.79 -5.49
C TYR A 326 -18.36 7.67 -4.42
N TYR A 327 -18.50 7.28 -3.14
CA TYR A 327 -17.97 8.06 -2.05
C TYR A 327 -16.45 8.25 -2.14
N VAL A 328 -15.71 7.16 -2.27
CA VAL A 328 -14.24 7.23 -2.31
C VAL A 328 -13.70 7.90 -3.57
N LEU A 329 -14.46 7.92 -4.67
CA LEU A 329 -14.07 8.61 -5.90
C LEU A 329 -14.47 10.09 -5.90
N HIS A 330 -15.61 10.44 -5.29
CA HIS A 330 -16.15 11.81 -5.30
C HIS A 330 -15.56 12.68 -4.19
N GLU A 331 -15.36 12.14 -2.98
CA GLU A 331 -14.92 12.90 -1.81
C GLU A 331 -13.40 13.00 -1.66
N MET A 332 -12.64 12.42 -2.58
CA MET A 332 -11.18 12.51 -2.57
C MET A 332 -10.72 13.72 -3.40
N PRO A 333 -10.18 14.78 -2.76
CA PRO A 333 -9.58 15.90 -3.47
C PRO A 333 -8.36 15.47 -4.30
N PHE A 334 -7.99 16.26 -5.32
CA PHE A 334 -6.87 15.93 -6.20
C PHE A 334 -5.49 15.91 -5.49
N GLU A 335 -5.26 16.83 -4.54
CA GLU A 335 -3.96 16.99 -3.86
C GLU A 335 -4.03 16.80 -2.35
N ASN A 336 -5.16 17.14 -1.74
CA ASN A 336 -5.34 17.11 -0.29
C ASN A 336 -5.94 15.79 0.17
N ASP A 337 -5.68 15.44 1.43
CA ASP A 337 -6.26 14.24 2.02
C ASP A 337 -7.78 14.37 2.13
N GLY A 338 -8.47 13.28 1.83
CA GLY A 338 -9.90 13.14 2.01
C GLY A 338 -10.21 12.61 3.41
N ASN A 339 -11.47 12.74 3.81
CA ASN A 339 -11.95 12.22 5.08
C ASN A 339 -13.10 11.24 4.86
N LEU A 340 -13.16 10.17 5.64
CA LEU A 340 -14.24 9.20 5.64
C LEU A 340 -14.78 9.06 7.05
N THR A 341 -16.09 9.15 7.20
CA THR A 341 -16.85 8.67 8.34
C THR A 341 -18.13 8.00 7.83
N TRP A 342 -18.71 7.12 8.60
CA TRP A 342 -19.97 6.47 8.23
C TRP A 342 -21.08 7.49 7.98
N GLU A 343 -21.11 8.56 8.78
CA GLU A 343 -22.04 9.68 8.62
C GLU A 343 -21.89 10.36 7.26
N LEU A 344 -20.66 10.69 6.83
CA LEU A 344 -20.39 11.31 5.54
C LEU A 344 -20.78 10.42 4.36
N VAL A 345 -20.51 9.11 4.44
CA VAL A 345 -20.94 8.15 3.41
C VAL A 345 -22.47 8.11 3.31
N ALA A 346 -23.17 8.08 4.45
CA ALA A 346 -24.64 8.10 4.50
C ALA A 346 -25.23 9.43 3.98
N GLU A 347 -24.65 10.57 4.34
CA GLU A 347 -25.08 11.88 3.82
C GLU A 347 -24.96 11.97 2.31
N ARG A 348 -23.85 11.52 1.75
CA ARG A 348 -23.65 11.48 0.29
C ARG A 348 -24.58 10.49 -0.39
N THR A 349 -24.77 9.31 0.20
CA THR A 349 -25.73 8.33 -0.31
C THR A 349 -27.14 8.92 -0.33
N ASN A 350 -27.56 9.60 0.72
CA ASN A 350 -28.88 10.23 0.78
C ASN A 350 -29.03 11.41 -0.19
N SER A 351 -28.06 12.34 -0.24
CA SER A 351 -28.17 13.58 -1.01
C SER A 351 -27.98 13.35 -2.51
N ASP A 352 -26.94 12.63 -2.89
CA ASP A 352 -26.57 12.52 -4.30
C ASP A 352 -27.17 11.27 -4.94
N LEU A 353 -27.05 10.11 -4.29
CA LEU A 353 -27.47 8.84 -4.88
C LEU A 353 -28.98 8.61 -4.73
N ALA A 354 -29.54 8.74 -3.53
CA ALA A 354 -30.97 8.53 -3.33
C ALA A 354 -31.82 9.72 -3.85
N ASN A 355 -31.51 10.97 -3.43
CA ASN A 355 -32.34 12.10 -3.78
C ASN A 355 -32.09 12.62 -5.21
N THR A 356 -30.82 12.81 -5.62
CA THR A 356 -30.54 13.40 -6.94
C THR A 356 -30.71 12.38 -8.06
N LEU A 357 -30.08 11.20 -7.96
CA LEU A 357 -30.09 10.19 -9.03
C LEU A 357 -31.29 9.23 -8.91
N GLY A 358 -31.42 8.55 -7.79
CA GLY A 358 -32.45 7.50 -7.61
C GLY A 358 -33.87 8.04 -7.73
N ASN A 359 -34.14 9.19 -7.09
CA ASN A 359 -35.45 9.85 -7.19
C ASN A 359 -35.74 10.35 -8.61
N LEU A 360 -34.76 10.89 -9.34
CA LEU A 360 -34.93 11.30 -10.74
C LEU A 360 -35.37 10.12 -11.62
N VAL A 361 -34.63 9.00 -11.56
CA VAL A 361 -34.94 7.81 -12.34
C VAL A 361 -36.32 7.25 -12.00
N ASN A 362 -36.61 7.08 -10.70
CA ASN A 362 -37.90 6.58 -10.24
C ASN A 362 -39.08 7.47 -10.62
N ARG A 363 -38.96 8.81 -10.45
CA ARG A 363 -39.99 9.77 -10.85
C ARG A 363 -40.27 9.74 -12.34
N THR A 364 -39.20 9.69 -13.16
CA THR A 364 -39.34 9.66 -14.62
C THR A 364 -40.06 8.40 -15.07
N ILE A 365 -39.67 7.21 -14.58
CA ILE A 365 -40.34 5.93 -14.89
C ILE A 365 -41.78 5.93 -14.38
N SER A 366 -42.02 6.38 -13.15
CA SER A 366 -43.36 6.42 -12.55
C SER A 366 -44.30 7.35 -13.32
N MET A 367 -43.83 8.52 -13.78
CA MET A 367 -44.61 9.42 -14.64
C MET A 367 -44.91 8.82 -16.01
N SER A 368 -43.91 8.16 -16.63
CA SER A 368 -44.08 7.45 -17.90
C SER A 368 -45.14 6.35 -17.79
N ASN A 369 -45.08 5.55 -16.71
CA ASN A 369 -46.11 4.52 -16.48
C ASN A 369 -47.48 5.11 -16.21
N LYS A 370 -47.58 6.14 -15.39
CA LYS A 370 -48.82 6.77 -14.99
C LYS A 370 -49.55 7.43 -16.18
N TYR A 371 -48.83 8.15 -17.06
CA TYR A 371 -49.44 8.98 -18.06
C TYR A 371 -49.52 8.32 -19.43
N PHE A 372 -48.59 7.40 -19.75
CA PHE A 372 -48.49 6.77 -21.07
C PHE A 372 -48.31 5.23 -20.99
N GLY A 373 -48.64 4.62 -19.86
CA GLY A 373 -48.50 3.16 -19.68
C GLY A 373 -47.08 2.64 -19.89
N GLY A 374 -46.07 3.47 -19.58
CA GLY A 374 -44.65 3.18 -19.70
C GLY A 374 -44.04 3.50 -21.09
N VAL A 375 -44.85 3.84 -22.09
CA VAL A 375 -44.34 4.22 -23.41
C VAL A 375 -43.71 5.60 -23.38
N VAL A 376 -42.51 5.72 -23.95
CA VAL A 376 -41.73 6.97 -24.02
C VAL A 376 -41.58 7.34 -25.52
N GLU A 377 -42.19 8.44 -25.91
CA GLU A 377 -42.22 8.90 -27.30
C GLU A 377 -41.72 10.34 -27.43
N ASN A 378 -40.90 10.54 -28.48
CA ASN A 378 -40.58 11.89 -28.93
C ASN A 378 -41.67 12.34 -29.90
N ARG A 379 -42.54 13.21 -29.44
CA ARG A 379 -43.62 13.77 -30.25
C ARG A 379 -43.25 15.14 -30.75
N ASN A 380 -43.37 15.33 -32.08
CA ASN A 380 -43.15 16.65 -32.66
C ASN A 380 -44.27 17.59 -32.22
N VAL A 381 -43.92 18.55 -31.33
CA VAL A 381 -44.84 19.54 -30.78
C VAL A 381 -44.35 20.95 -31.11
N GLN A 382 -45.27 21.82 -31.41
CA GLN A 382 -44.94 23.23 -31.51
C GLN A 382 -44.70 23.78 -30.11
N LEU A 383 -43.48 24.21 -29.85
CA LEU A 383 -43.03 24.72 -28.55
C LEU A 383 -43.32 26.21 -28.43
N THR A 384 -43.66 26.66 -27.23
CA THR A 384 -43.57 28.08 -26.89
C THR A 384 -42.09 28.49 -26.87
N GLU A 385 -41.80 29.80 -26.95
CA GLU A 385 -40.43 30.32 -26.88
C GLU A 385 -39.72 29.87 -25.55
N ASN A 386 -40.46 29.91 -24.46
CA ASN A 386 -39.95 29.44 -23.15
C ASN A 386 -39.68 27.95 -23.12
N ASP A 387 -40.61 27.11 -23.62
CA ASP A 387 -40.38 25.64 -23.69
C ASP A 387 -39.18 25.29 -24.54
N ALA A 388 -39.02 25.95 -25.70
CA ALA A 388 -37.88 25.76 -26.58
C ALA A 388 -36.55 26.12 -25.91
N ALA A 389 -36.50 27.20 -25.13
CA ALA A 389 -35.33 27.65 -24.39
C ALA A 389 -34.97 26.65 -23.28
N VAL A 390 -35.95 26.14 -22.52
CA VAL A 390 -35.73 25.16 -21.43
C VAL A 390 -35.26 23.82 -22.00
N ASP A 391 -35.85 23.38 -23.12
CA ASP A 391 -35.40 22.12 -23.81
C ASP A 391 -33.99 22.28 -24.37
N ALA A 392 -33.67 23.43 -24.96
CA ALA A 392 -32.35 23.71 -25.53
C ALA A 392 -31.26 23.70 -24.44
N ASP A 393 -31.53 24.32 -23.29
CA ASP A 393 -30.59 24.34 -22.15
C ASP A 393 -30.35 22.96 -21.57
N LEU A 394 -31.40 22.12 -21.43
CA LEU A 394 -31.22 20.72 -21.03
C LEU A 394 -30.33 19.98 -22.04
N LYS A 395 -30.67 20.03 -23.33
CA LYS A 395 -29.92 19.34 -24.39
C LYS A 395 -28.47 19.78 -24.44
N GLN A 396 -28.22 21.08 -24.40
CA GLN A 396 -26.86 21.65 -24.39
C GLN A 396 -26.06 21.20 -23.16
N THR A 397 -26.69 21.20 -21.99
CA THR A 397 -26.03 20.74 -20.75
C THR A 397 -25.65 19.27 -20.85
N VAL A 398 -26.61 18.43 -21.25
CA VAL A 398 -26.40 16.96 -21.32
C VAL A 398 -25.35 16.61 -22.35
N THR A 399 -25.45 17.09 -23.58
CA THR A 399 -24.49 16.74 -24.67
C THR A 399 -23.13 17.40 -24.49
N GLY A 400 -23.06 18.58 -23.86
CA GLY A 400 -21.80 19.28 -23.59
C GLY A 400 -21.01 18.74 -22.38
N THR A 401 -21.56 17.78 -21.62
CA THR A 401 -20.90 17.28 -20.42
C THR A 401 -19.76 16.31 -20.75
N TYR A 402 -19.86 15.50 -21.80
CA TYR A 402 -18.83 14.53 -22.18
C TYR A 402 -17.44 15.19 -22.33
N ALA A 403 -17.35 16.27 -23.12
CA ALA A 403 -16.08 16.99 -23.31
C ALA A 403 -15.49 17.51 -22.00
N LYS A 404 -16.34 17.96 -21.04
CA LYS A 404 -15.90 18.41 -19.72
C LYS A 404 -15.36 17.26 -18.87
N VAL A 405 -16.02 16.10 -18.92
CA VAL A 405 -15.59 14.88 -18.23
C VAL A 405 -14.24 14.40 -18.78
N VAL A 406 -14.07 14.35 -20.10
CA VAL A 406 -12.80 13.99 -20.74
C VAL A 406 -11.67 14.90 -20.26
N ALA A 407 -11.88 16.22 -20.28
CA ALA A 407 -10.86 17.17 -19.84
C ALA A 407 -10.45 16.95 -18.36
N LYS A 408 -11.39 16.57 -17.49
CA LYS A 408 -11.08 16.24 -16.09
C LYS A 408 -10.36 14.90 -15.95
N MET A 409 -10.74 13.91 -16.74
CA MET A 409 -10.09 12.60 -16.72
C MET A 409 -8.68 12.61 -17.30
N GLU A 410 -8.38 13.48 -18.26
CA GLU A 410 -7.02 13.70 -18.76
C GLU A 410 -6.10 14.29 -17.68
N GLU A 411 -6.63 15.08 -16.77
CA GLU A 411 -5.95 15.62 -15.59
C GLU A 411 -5.98 14.66 -14.39
N LEU A 412 -6.57 13.46 -14.50
CA LEU A 412 -6.80 12.50 -13.41
C LEU A 412 -7.67 13.06 -12.26
N ARG A 413 -8.50 14.05 -12.53
CA ARG A 413 -9.42 14.70 -11.59
C ARG A 413 -10.77 13.99 -11.55
N VAL A 414 -10.76 12.77 -11.03
CA VAL A 414 -11.94 11.88 -11.04
C VAL A 414 -13.12 12.47 -10.27
N ALA A 415 -12.89 13.07 -9.10
CA ALA A 415 -13.95 13.73 -8.32
C ALA A 415 -14.62 14.89 -9.09
N ASP A 416 -13.80 15.68 -9.80
CA ASP A 416 -14.33 16.77 -10.65
C ASP A 416 -15.12 16.21 -11.85
N ALA A 417 -14.69 15.10 -12.44
CA ALA A 417 -15.43 14.42 -13.51
C ALA A 417 -16.80 13.95 -13.03
N LEU A 418 -16.88 13.29 -11.87
CA LEU A 418 -18.14 12.88 -11.24
C LEU A 418 -19.06 14.07 -10.96
N THR A 419 -18.50 15.19 -10.49
CA THR A 419 -19.26 16.43 -10.28
C THR A 419 -19.90 16.92 -11.59
N GLN A 420 -19.19 16.85 -12.74
CA GLN A 420 -19.77 17.20 -14.04
C GLN A 420 -20.91 16.25 -14.41
N ILE A 421 -20.74 14.92 -14.21
CA ILE A 421 -21.78 13.93 -14.51
C ILE A 421 -23.04 14.18 -13.67
N PHE A 422 -22.90 14.41 -12.37
CA PHE A 422 -24.02 14.73 -11.49
C PHE A 422 -24.69 16.06 -11.85
N GLY A 423 -24.00 16.95 -12.54
CA GLY A 423 -24.57 18.14 -13.17
C GLY A 423 -25.69 17.81 -14.15
N ILE A 424 -25.62 16.72 -14.91
CA ILE A 424 -26.69 16.22 -15.79
C ILE A 424 -27.94 15.90 -14.97
N PHE A 425 -27.80 15.10 -13.90
CA PHE A 425 -28.94 14.67 -13.10
C PHE A 425 -29.59 15.84 -12.37
N LYS A 426 -28.79 16.76 -11.86
CA LYS A 426 -29.29 18.02 -11.26
C LYS A 426 -30.04 18.86 -12.29
N ARG A 427 -29.54 18.96 -13.54
CA ARG A 427 -30.23 19.67 -14.62
C ARG A 427 -31.54 18.99 -15.01
N CYS A 428 -31.58 17.63 -15.06
CA CYS A 428 -32.80 16.89 -15.30
C CYS A 428 -33.86 17.12 -14.20
N ASN A 429 -33.45 17.11 -12.92
CA ASN A 429 -34.38 17.43 -11.82
C ASN A 429 -34.93 18.84 -11.96
N LYS A 430 -34.06 19.84 -12.24
CA LYS A 430 -34.51 21.23 -12.50
C LYS A 430 -35.46 21.30 -13.70
N TYR A 431 -35.23 20.53 -14.76
CA TYR A 431 -36.10 20.44 -15.94
C TYR A 431 -37.50 19.95 -15.58
N ILE A 432 -37.63 18.95 -14.67
CA ILE A 432 -38.92 18.51 -14.14
C ILE A 432 -39.65 19.68 -13.44
N ASP A 433 -38.94 20.45 -12.64
CA ASP A 433 -39.53 21.56 -11.90
C ASP A 433 -39.94 22.74 -12.84
N GLU A 434 -39.18 22.99 -13.91
CA GLU A 434 -39.46 24.03 -14.91
C GLU A 434 -40.61 23.66 -15.85
N THR A 435 -40.77 22.36 -16.17
CA THR A 435 -41.80 21.91 -17.12
C THR A 435 -43.07 21.44 -16.45
N GLU A 436 -43.07 21.23 -15.14
CA GLU A 436 -44.22 20.83 -14.33
C GLU A 436 -45.08 19.72 -14.96
N PRO A 437 -44.54 18.49 -15.22
CA PRO A 437 -45.24 17.41 -15.91
C PRO A 437 -46.61 17.08 -15.32
N TRP A 438 -46.79 17.25 -14.01
CA TRP A 438 -48.06 17.04 -13.29
C TRP A 438 -49.12 18.09 -13.64
N VAL A 439 -48.72 19.27 -14.09
CA VAL A 439 -49.62 20.31 -14.60
C VAL A 439 -49.96 20.04 -16.04
N LEU A 440 -48.98 19.69 -16.88
CA LEU A 440 -49.19 19.29 -18.28
C LEU A 440 -50.20 18.13 -18.39
N ALA A 441 -50.11 17.14 -17.49
CA ALA A 441 -50.97 15.95 -17.45
C ALA A 441 -52.44 16.25 -17.15
N LYS A 442 -52.82 17.48 -16.73
CA LYS A 442 -54.23 17.87 -16.49
C LYS A 442 -54.93 18.40 -17.72
N ASP A 443 -54.21 18.63 -18.83
CA ASP A 443 -54.69 19.19 -20.06
C ASP A 443 -54.37 18.27 -21.23
N GLU A 444 -55.38 17.61 -21.79
CA GLU A 444 -55.21 16.65 -22.91
C GLU A 444 -54.55 17.33 -24.14
N ALA A 445 -54.75 18.62 -24.36
CA ALA A 445 -54.11 19.34 -25.46
C ALA A 445 -52.57 19.47 -25.26
N LYS A 446 -52.05 19.25 -24.07
CA LYS A 446 -50.63 19.27 -23.74
C LYS A 446 -49.99 17.87 -23.67
N ALA A 447 -50.71 16.80 -24.02
CA ALA A 447 -50.23 15.43 -23.96
C ALA A 447 -48.94 15.21 -24.76
N ASP A 448 -48.82 15.82 -25.95
CA ASP A 448 -47.62 15.70 -26.78
C ASP A 448 -46.43 16.44 -26.18
N ARG A 449 -46.64 17.59 -25.52
CA ARG A 449 -45.61 18.27 -24.78
C ARG A 449 -45.12 17.42 -23.58
N LEU A 450 -46.05 16.83 -22.84
CA LEU A 450 -45.75 15.95 -21.73
C LEU A 450 -44.92 14.72 -22.19
N ALA A 451 -45.30 14.08 -23.32
CA ALA A 451 -44.56 12.97 -23.87
C ALA A 451 -43.12 13.37 -24.24
N THR A 452 -42.95 14.53 -24.87
CA THR A 452 -41.61 15.08 -25.22
C THR A 452 -40.79 15.40 -24.00
N VAL A 453 -41.41 15.93 -22.93
CA VAL A 453 -40.71 16.17 -21.65
C VAL A 453 -40.17 14.88 -21.04
N LEU A 454 -40.98 13.82 -20.99
CA LEU A 454 -40.54 12.52 -20.48
C LEU A 454 -39.45 11.89 -21.35
N TYR A 455 -39.56 12.01 -22.67
CA TYR A 455 -38.52 11.57 -23.61
C TYR A 455 -37.21 12.29 -23.36
N ASN A 456 -37.21 13.60 -23.20
CA ASN A 456 -36.02 14.40 -22.92
C ASN A 456 -35.36 14.02 -21.59
N LEU A 457 -36.15 13.67 -20.56
CA LEU A 457 -35.64 13.17 -19.28
C LEU A 457 -34.96 11.82 -19.43
N VAL A 458 -35.57 10.87 -20.17
CA VAL A 458 -34.99 9.54 -20.43
C VAL A 458 -33.66 9.67 -21.19
N GLU A 459 -33.60 10.56 -22.20
CA GLU A 459 -32.37 10.88 -22.92
C GLU A 459 -31.27 11.40 -22.00
N GLY A 460 -31.59 12.39 -21.15
CA GLY A 460 -30.64 12.94 -20.20
C GLY A 460 -30.14 11.90 -19.19
N ILE A 461 -31.05 11.05 -18.70
CA ILE A 461 -30.71 10.00 -17.74
C ILE A 461 -29.78 8.95 -18.37
N ILE A 462 -30.05 8.48 -19.59
CA ILE A 462 -29.21 7.43 -20.21
C ILE A 462 -27.84 7.94 -20.62
N ILE A 463 -27.73 9.20 -21.07
CA ILE A 463 -26.43 9.83 -21.33
C ILE A 463 -25.63 9.96 -20.04
N GLY A 464 -26.27 10.44 -18.95
CA GLY A 464 -25.66 10.53 -17.65
C GLY A 464 -25.22 9.18 -17.07
N ALA A 465 -26.08 8.14 -17.22
CA ALA A 465 -25.78 6.78 -16.79
C ALA A 465 -24.59 6.18 -17.58
N SER A 466 -24.51 6.45 -18.88
CA SER A 466 -23.41 5.99 -19.72
C SER A 466 -22.06 6.61 -19.34
N LEU A 467 -22.07 7.88 -18.93
CA LEU A 467 -20.89 8.55 -18.36
C LEU A 467 -20.55 8.05 -16.94
N LEU A 468 -21.56 7.59 -16.20
CA LEU A 468 -21.40 7.10 -14.81
C LEU A 468 -20.82 5.68 -14.74
N GLU A 469 -20.98 4.88 -15.80
CA GLU A 469 -20.60 3.46 -15.85
C GLU A 469 -19.15 3.18 -15.36
N PRO A 470 -18.11 3.94 -15.76
CA PRO A 470 -16.76 3.70 -15.28
C PRO A 470 -16.60 3.77 -13.75
N TYR A 471 -17.46 4.51 -13.09
CA TYR A 471 -17.40 4.81 -11.65
C TYR A 471 -18.36 3.94 -10.83
N MET A 472 -19.57 3.73 -11.35
CA MET A 472 -20.68 3.01 -10.72
C MET A 472 -21.32 2.02 -11.72
N PRO A 473 -20.61 0.94 -12.07
CA PRO A 473 -21.00 0.07 -13.17
C PRO A 473 -22.35 -0.62 -12.97
N GLU A 474 -22.65 -1.12 -11.76
CA GLU A 474 -23.92 -1.80 -11.48
C GLU A 474 -25.11 -0.85 -11.54
N THR A 475 -24.95 0.36 -11.04
CA THR A 475 -26.00 1.39 -11.06
C THR A 475 -26.30 1.82 -12.47
N ALA A 476 -25.28 2.03 -13.30
CA ALA A 476 -25.46 2.39 -14.71
C ALA A 476 -26.22 1.32 -15.49
N GLU A 477 -25.86 0.04 -15.30
CA GLU A 477 -26.56 -1.10 -15.91
C GLU A 477 -28.01 -1.21 -15.43
N LYS A 478 -28.28 -1.05 -14.13
CA LYS A 478 -29.62 -1.06 -13.56
C LYS A 478 -30.49 0.06 -14.15
N ILE A 479 -29.94 1.26 -14.35
CA ILE A 479 -30.65 2.37 -15.01
C ILE A 479 -31.00 1.99 -16.46
N ALA A 480 -30.03 1.53 -17.24
CA ALA A 480 -30.26 1.13 -18.63
C ALA A 480 -31.33 0.05 -18.75
N LYS A 481 -31.26 -0.97 -17.89
CA LYS A 481 -32.27 -2.06 -17.82
C LYS A 481 -33.66 -1.52 -17.50
N GLN A 482 -33.81 -0.63 -16.54
CA GLN A 482 -35.10 -0.06 -16.16
C GLN A 482 -35.70 0.84 -17.25
N LEU A 483 -34.82 1.51 -18.02
CA LEU A 483 -35.22 2.28 -19.19
C LEU A 483 -35.41 1.42 -20.47
N ASN A 484 -35.20 0.10 -20.38
CA ASN A 484 -35.26 -0.85 -21.47
C ASN A 484 -34.39 -0.41 -22.66
N THR A 485 -33.16 -0.07 -22.42
CA THR A 485 -32.18 0.34 -23.43
C THR A 485 -30.78 -0.11 -23.02
N SER A 486 -29.76 0.15 -23.82
CA SER A 486 -28.36 -0.09 -23.53
C SER A 486 -27.64 1.21 -23.20
N LEU A 487 -26.56 1.10 -22.40
CA LEU A 487 -25.61 2.20 -22.22
C LEU A 487 -24.99 2.56 -23.59
N ARG A 488 -24.71 3.84 -23.78
CA ARG A 488 -24.15 4.37 -25.02
C ARG A 488 -22.63 4.31 -25.02
N ASP A 489 -22.09 4.13 -26.21
CA ASP A 489 -20.68 4.36 -26.46
C ASP A 489 -20.34 5.85 -26.38
N PHE A 490 -19.09 6.17 -26.03
CA PHE A 490 -18.69 7.57 -25.79
C PHE A 490 -18.76 8.47 -27.03
N ASP A 491 -18.66 7.91 -28.24
CA ASP A 491 -18.87 8.64 -29.49
C ASP A 491 -20.33 9.03 -29.79
N GLN A 492 -21.27 8.53 -29.00
CA GLN A 492 -22.70 8.84 -29.10
C GLN A 492 -23.17 9.85 -28.06
N LEU A 493 -22.33 10.22 -27.06
CA LEU A 493 -22.75 11.02 -25.90
C LEU A 493 -23.01 12.49 -26.22
N GLU A 494 -22.49 12.99 -27.32
CA GLU A 494 -22.76 14.35 -27.82
C GLU A 494 -24.02 14.43 -28.69
N GLN A 495 -24.68 13.29 -28.90
CA GLN A 495 -25.91 13.19 -29.70
C GLN A 495 -27.12 13.03 -28.78
N PHE A 496 -28.11 13.90 -28.94
CA PHE A 496 -29.38 13.81 -28.24
C PHE A 496 -30.47 13.24 -29.15
N GLY A 497 -31.36 12.42 -28.59
CA GLY A 497 -32.49 11.85 -29.38
C GLY A 497 -32.21 10.48 -29.96
N LEU A 498 -31.31 9.70 -29.34
CA LEU A 498 -31.01 8.32 -29.77
C LEU A 498 -31.84 7.25 -29.05
N TYR A 499 -32.57 7.61 -27.99
CA TYR A 499 -33.49 6.66 -27.36
C TYR A 499 -34.61 6.30 -28.36
N GLU A 500 -34.91 5.03 -28.51
CA GLU A 500 -35.94 4.58 -29.48
C GLU A 500 -37.33 5.06 -29.08
N SER A 501 -37.88 5.96 -29.89
CA SER A 501 -39.22 6.53 -29.65
C SER A 501 -40.30 5.43 -29.78
N GLY A 502 -41.16 5.33 -28.77
CA GLY A 502 -42.14 4.26 -28.63
C GLY A 502 -41.69 3.10 -27.76
N ASN A 503 -40.44 3.09 -27.34
CA ASN A 503 -39.94 2.10 -26.38
C ASN A 503 -40.63 2.23 -25.02
N ARG A 504 -40.66 1.15 -24.24
CA ARG A 504 -41.36 1.09 -22.95
C ARG A 504 -40.39 0.87 -21.81
N VAL A 505 -40.44 1.76 -20.85
CA VAL A 505 -39.70 1.58 -19.56
C VAL A 505 -40.31 0.47 -18.71
N THR A 506 -39.60 -0.03 -17.70
CA THR A 506 -40.12 -1.05 -16.79
C THR A 506 -41.41 -0.59 -16.08
N ASP A 507 -42.34 -1.52 -15.87
CA ASP A 507 -43.57 -1.29 -15.08
C ASP A 507 -43.34 -1.49 -13.57
N GLN A 508 -42.19 -2.06 -13.20
CA GLN A 508 -41.78 -2.30 -11.79
C GLN A 508 -40.41 -1.66 -11.53
N PRO A 509 -40.34 -0.34 -11.29
CA PRO A 509 -39.08 0.32 -11.03
C PRO A 509 -38.45 -0.13 -9.72
N GLU A 510 -37.19 -0.53 -9.77
CA GLU A 510 -36.39 -0.83 -8.59
C GLU A 510 -35.84 0.45 -7.98
N ILE A 511 -35.84 0.53 -6.65
CA ILE A 511 -35.17 1.62 -5.91
C ILE A 511 -33.66 1.41 -6.04
N LEU A 512 -32.98 2.33 -6.73
CA LEU A 512 -31.54 2.25 -6.92
C LEU A 512 -30.78 2.41 -5.60
N PHE A 513 -31.20 3.37 -4.78
CA PHE A 513 -30.64 3.67 -3.47
C PHE A 513 -31.77 3.98 -2.50
N ALA A 514 -31.87 3.20 -1.43
CA ALA A 514 -32.79 3.49 -0.34
C ALA A 514 -32.27 4.68 0.51
N ARG A 515 -33.19 5.50 1.01
CA ARG A 515 -32.82 6.54 1.96
C ARG A 515 -32.44 5.92 3.30
N LEU A 516 -31.28 6.27 3.83
CA LEU A 516 -30.75 5.78 5.09
C LEU A 516 -31.19 6.65 6.26
N ASP A 517 -31.56 6.00 7.38
CA ASP A 517 -31.76 6.69 8.66
C ASP A 517 -30.40 6.88 9.36
N MET A 518 -30.04 8.11 9.69
CA MET A 518 -28.76 8.44 10.32
C MET A 518 -28.58 7.80 11.69
N LYS A 519 -29.67 7.46 12.39
CA LYS A 519 -29.61 6.75 13.68
C LYS A 519 -29.20 5.28 13.49
N ASP A 520 -29.70 4.64 12.44
CA ASP A 520 -29.34 3.27 12.12
C ASP A 520 -27.88 3.19 11.65
N VAL A 521 -27.41 4.19 10.90
CA VAL A 521 -26.00 4.32 10.49
C VAL A 521 -25.10 4.43 11.72
N ALA A 522 -25.39 5.36 12.64
CA ALA A 522 -24.60 5.55 13.85
C ALA A 522 -24.59 4.31 14.76
N LYS A 523 -25.73 3.59 14.84
CA LYS A 523 -25.82 2.34 15.56
C LYS A 523 -24.92 1.26 14.96
N LYS A 524 -24.95 1.10 13.64
CA LYS A 524 -24.11 0.12 12.92
C LYS A 524 -22.63 0.42 13.07
N GLU A 525 -22.23 1.70 12.94
CA GLU A 525 -20.86 2.15 13.18
C GLU A 525 -20.38 1.77 14.59
N ALA A 526 -21.18 2.07 15.62
CA ALA A 526 -20.84 1.73 17.00
C ALA A 526 -20.72 0.22 17.25
N GLU A 527 -21.60 -0.61 16.65
CA GLU A 527 -21.53 -2.08 16.73
C GLU A 527 -20.22 -2.62 16.12
N LEU A 528 -19.77 -2.06 14.98
CA LEU A 528 -18.53 -2.46 14.33
C LEU A 528 -17.30 -1.99 15.11
N GLU A 529 -17.34 -0.77 15.66
CA GLU A 529 -16.26 -0.25 16.50
C GLU A 529 -16.07 -1.10 17.76
N GLU A 530 -17.16 -1.47 18.44
CA GLU A 530 -17.13 -2.36 19.60
C GLU A 530 -16.56 -3.75 19.24
N ALA A 531 -16.97 -4.31 18.10
CA ALA A 531 -16.46 -5.59 17.62
C ALA A 531 -14.96 -5.53 17.30
N MET A 532 -14.47 -4.44 16.72
CA MET A 532 -13.05 -4.25 16.43
C MET A 532 -12.22 -4.07 17.70
N ILE A 533 -12.69 -3.31 18.67
CA ILE A 533 -12.03 -3.13 19.97
C ILE A 533 -11.89 -4.48 20.67
N LYS A 534 -12.96 -5.27 20.66
CA LYS A 534 -12.95 -6.62 21.26
C LYS A 534 -11.95 -7.55 20.55
N ALA A 535 -11.95 -7.58 19.22
CA ALA A 535 -11.02 -8.39 18.43
C ALA A 535 -9.55 -7.97 18.64
N ALA A 536 -9.29 -6.67 18.78
CA ALA A 536 -7.95 -6.15 19.09
C ALA A 536 -7.48 -6.60 20.47
N ALA A 537 -8.35 -6.53 21.49
CA ALA A 537 -8.04 -6.98 22.86
C ALA A 537 -7.80 -8.50 22.95
N GLU A 538 -8.57 -9.29 22.20
CA GLU A 538 -8.37 -10.74 22.09
C GLU A 538 -7.00 -11.06 21.45
N HIS A 539 -6.64 -10.36 20.39
CA HIS A 539 -5.35 -10.54 19.72
C HIS A 539 -4.15 -10.13 20.60
N GLU A 540 -4.27 -9.01 21.32
CA GLU A 540 -3.21 -8.59 22.28
C GLU A 540 -3.05 -9.62 23.42
N ALA A 541 -4.15 -10.22 23.88
CA ALA A 541 -4.11 -11.27 24.90
C ALA A 541 -3.46 -12.56 24.35
N GLU A 542 -3.74 -12.93 23.10
CA GLU A 542 -3.10 -14.09 22.45
C GLU A 542 -1.60 -13.86 22.22
N GLU A 543 -1.18 -12.66 21.75
CA GLU A 543 0.23 -12.30 21.61
C GLU A 543 0.96 -12.32 22.96
N ALA A 544 0.35 -11.75 24.00
CA ALA A 544 0.94 -11.77 25.35
C ALA A 544 1.09 -13.18 25.93
N ASN A 545 0.12 -14.06 25.66
CA ASN A 545 0.20 -15.47 26.08
C ASN A 545 1.29 -16.22 25.30
N ALA A 546 1.39 -15.99 23.99
CA ALA A 546 2.45 -16.61 23.16
C ALA A 546 3.85 -16.15 23.56
N GLU A 547 4.03 -14.85 23.88
CA GLU A 547 5.28 -14.33 24.44
C GLU A 547 5.60 -14.93 25.84
N ALA A 548 4.58 -15.11 26.67
CA ALA A 548 4.75 -15.73 27.99
C ALA A 548 5.13 -17.22 27.87
N GLU A 549 4.50 -17.97 26.99
CA GLU A 549 4.83 -19.37 26.71
C GLU A 549 6.26 -19.52 26.12
N LYS A 550 6.66 -18.61 25.23
CA LYS A 550 8.02 -18.59 24.67
C LYS A 550 9.05 -18.26 25.75
N ALA A 551 8.75 -17.29 26.63
CA ALA A 551 9.61 -16.96 27.76
C ALA A 551 9.74 -18.11 28.77
N GLU A 552 8.67 -18.89 28.98
CA GLU A 552 8.66 -20.07 29.84
C GLU A 552 9.45 -21.23 29.23
N GLN A 553 9.42 -21.41 27.90
CA GLN A 553 10.24 -22.39 27.17
C GLN A 553 11.72 -22.02 27.12
N GLU A 554 12.07 -20.73 27.13
CA GLU A 554 13.45 -20.23 27.16
C GLU A 554 14.03 -20.14 28.58
N ALA A 555 13.21 -20.43 29.62
CA ALA A 555 13.65 -20.37 31.02
C ALA A 555 14.61 -21.52 31.32
N ILE A 556 15.80 -21.18 31.82
CA ILE A 556 16.83 -22.14 32.25
C ILE A 556 16.74 -22.28 33.78
N ASP A 557 16.22 -23.40 34.24
CA ASP A 557 16.21 -23.72 35.68
C ASP A 557 17.52 -24.38 36.07
N ILE A 558 18.27 -23.71 36.92
CA ILE A 558 19.53 -24.24 37.50
C ILE A 558 19.22 -24.81 38.86
N GLU A 559 19.79 -25.99 39.19
CA GLU A 559 19.73 -26.51 40.56
C GLU A 559 20.31 -25.51 41.54
N PRO A 560 19.53 -25.04 42.55
CA PRO A 560 20.02 -24.06 43.50
C PRO A 560 21.15 -24.63 44.35
N LYS A 561 22.21 -23.88 44.45
CA LYS A 561 23.32 -24.18 45.39
C LYS A 561 22.92 -23.76 46.79
N THR A 562 23.66 -24.28 47.78
CA THR A 562 23.50 -23.90 49.20
C THR A 562 23.60 -22.37 49.32
N GLU A 563 22.70 -21.77 50.08
CA GLU A 563 22.74 -20.33 50.42
C GLU A 563 24.08 -19.98 51.08
N ILE A 564 24.58 -18.80 50.75
CA ILE A 564 25.82 -18.24 51.33
C ILE A 564 25.50 -16.92 52.06
N GLU A 565 26.26 -16.62 53.09
CA GLU A 565 26.20 -15.34 53.77
C GLU A 565 26.87 -14.22 52.92
N TYR A 566 26.44 -12.97 53.12
CA TYR A 566 27.03 -11.82 52.42
C TYR A 566 28.56 -11.77 52.59
N ASP A 567 29.08 -12.15 53.78
CA ASP A 567 30.50 -12.23 54.08
C ASP A 567 31.24 -13.24 53.18
N ASP A 568 30.57 -14.28 52.67
CA ASP A 568 31.17 -15.22 51.74
C ASP A 568 31.25 -14.64 50.34
N PHE A 569 30.24 -13.90 49.91
CA PHE A 569 30.29 -13.14 48.65
C PHE A 569 31.33 -12.02 48.70
N ALA A 570 31.41 -11.27 49.82
CA ALA A 570 32.36 -10.17 50.01
C ALA A 570 33.82 -10.61 49.98
N LYS A 571 34.11 -11.91 50.13
CA LYS A 571 35.47 -12.47 49.95
C LYS A 571 35.87 -12.57 48.46
N MET A 572 34.92 -12.52 47.54
CA MET A 572 35.17 -12.58 46.09
C MET A 572 35.39 -11.17 45.56
N GLN A 573 36.41 -10.99 44.73
CA GLN A 573 36.70 -9.70 44.11
C GLN A 573 36.56 -9.82 42.59
N PHE A 574 35.61 -9.09 42.03
CA PHE A 574 35.37 -9.03 40.59
C PHE A 574 35.85 -7.68 40.04
N GLN A 575 36.49 -7.71 38.89
CA GLN A 575 36.94 -6.51 38.18
C GLN A 575 36.72 -6.65 36.67
N VAL A 576 36.58 -5.50 36.01
CA VAL A 576 36.55 -5.46 34.53
C VAL A 576 38.01 -5.67 34.04
N GLY A 577 38.20 -6.66 33.18
CA GLY A 577 39.46 -6.91 32.48
C GLY A 577 39.32 -6.60 30.99
N GLU A 578 40.38 -6.14 30.35
CA GLU A 578 40.50 -5.99 28.89
C GLU A 578 41.49 -7.00 28.34
N ILE A 579 41.06 -7.81 27.40
CA ILE A 579 41.89 -8.85 26.78
C ILE A 579 42.81 -8.19 25.76
N ILE A 580 44.12 -8.15 26.07
CA ILE A 580 45.13 -7.53 25.20
C ILE A 580 45.82 -8.50 24.25
N SER A 581 45.81 -9.78 24.55
CA SER A 581 46.22 -10.87 23.65
C SER A 581 45.56 -12.16 24.07
N CYS A 582 45.39 -13.09 23.14
CA CYS A 582 44.84 -14.44 23.36
C CYS A 582 45.50 -15.44 22.45
N GLU A 583 45.78 -16.62 22.98
CA GLU A 583 46.37 -17.74 22.20
C GLU A 583 45.72 -19.06 22.58
N ALA A 584 45.68 -20.00 21.63
CA ALA A 584 45.24 -21.36 21.94
C ALA A 584 46.27 -22.09 22.77
N VAL A 585 45.84 -22.75 23.85
CA VAL A 585 46.75 -23.55 24.68
C VAL A 585 47.22 -24.79 23.88
N PRO A 586 48.58 -24.94 23.67
CA PRO A 586 49.09 -26.13 22.99
C PRO A 586 48.68 -27.39 23.75
N LYS A 587 48.25 -28.42 23.02
CA LYS A 587 47.76 -29.71 23.55
C LYS A 587 46.36 -29.69 24.18
N SER A 588 45.63 -28.58 24.15
CA SER A 588 44.23 -28.52 24.57
C SER A 588 43.28 -28.17 23.42
N LYS A 589 42.20 -28.95 23.32
CA LYS A 589 41.11 -28.69 22.34
C LYS A 589 40.08 -27.68 22.88
N LYS A 590 40.12 -27.37 24.20
CA LYS A 590 39.07 -26.59 24.88
C LYS A 590 39.57 -25.25 25.44
N LEU A 591 40.90 -25.03 25.57
CA LEU A 591 41.45 -23.91 26.33
C LEU A 591 42.03 -22.81 25.46
N LEU A 592 41.70 -21.58 25.83
CA LEU A 592 42.37 -20.34 25.39
C LEU A 592 43.17 -19.77 26.57
N CYS A 593 44.33 -19.18 26.28
CA CYS A 593 45.16 -18.43 27.25
C CYS A 593 45.12 -16.96 26.87
N SER A 594 44.53 -16.16 27.72
CA SER A 594 44.35 -14.69 27.51
C SER A 594 45.26 -13.90 28.44
N GLN A 595 45.93 -12.88 27.91
CA GLN A 595 46.55 -11.83 28.72
C GLN A 595 45.53 -10.73 28.96
N VAL A 596 45.12 -10.54 30.20
CA VAL A 596 44.02 -9.64 30.59
C VAL A 596 44.57 -8.48 31.38
N LYS A 597 44.42 -7.28 30.85
CA LYS A 597 44.78 -6.03 31.56
C LYS A 597 43.69 -5.71 32.58
N ILE A 598 44.08 -5.56 33.84
CA ILE A 598 43.19 -5.23 34.97
C ILE A 598 43.86 -4.07 35.73
N GLY A 599 43.41 -2.85 35.54
CA GLY A 599 44.09 -1.67 36.04
C GLY A 599 45.50 -1.51 35.49
N SER A 600 46.50 -1.45 36.33
CA SER A 600 47.94 -1.38 35.97
C SER A 600 48.58 -2.75 35.76
N GLN A 601 47.89 -3.85 36.09
CA GLN A 601 48.42 -5.21 36.02
C GLN A 601 47.94 -5.94 34.75
N VAL A 602 48.75 -6.87 34.27
CA VAL A 602 48.35 -7.85 33.25
C VAL A 602 48.40 -9.22 33.88
N ARG A 603 47.32 -9.98 33.79
CA ARG A 603 47.22 -11.33 34.33
C ARG A 603 46.97 -12.34 33.20
N GLN A 604 47.60 -13.49 33.33
CA GLN A 604 47.39 -14.60 32.46
C GLN A 604 46.20 -15.43 32.96
N ILE A 605 45.16 -15.57 32.13
CA ILE A 605 43.96 -16.32 32.49
C ILE A 605 43.67 -17.37 31.41
N VAL A 606 43.46 -18.60 31.86
CA VAL A 606 43.12 -19.74 30.97
C VAL A 606 41.65 -20.07 31.13
N SER A 607 40.94 -20.10 30.00
CA SER A 607 39.48 -20.31 29.93
C SER A 607 39.08 -21.41 28.99
N GLY A 608 38.01 -22.17 29.33
CA GLY A 608 37.52 -23.33 28.58
C GLY A 608 36.60 -23.00 27.39
N ILE A 609 36.86 -21.88 26.70
CA ILE A 609 35.91 -21.29 25.72
C ILE A 609 36.35 -21.41 24.26
N LYS A 610 37.35 -22.21 23.95
CA LYS A 610 37.90 -22.35 22.60
C LYS A 610 36.89 -22.93 21.58
N ALA A 611 35.84 -23.60 22.03
CA ALA A 611 34.77 -24.10 21.16
C ALA A 611 33.82 -22.95 20.68
N HIS A 612 33.78 -21.85 21.44
CA HIS A 612 32.83 -20.74 21.23
C HIS A 612 33.49 -19.44 20.79
N TYR A 613 34.82 -19.29 20.97
CA TYR A 613 35.59 -18.09 20.62
C TYR A 613 36.91 -18.42 20.00
N SER A 614 37.28 -17.71 18.91
CA SER A 614 38.65 -17.77 18.39
C SER A 614 39.58 -16.82 19.20
N PRO A 615 40.93 -17.06 19.20
CA PRO A 615 41.87 -16.15 19.83
C PRO A 615 41.77 -14.71 19.35
N GLU A 616 41.51 -14.51 18.05
CA GLU A 616 41.41 -13.20 17.42
C GLU A 616 40.17 -12.45 17.89
N GLU A 617 39.05 -13.13 18.07
CA GLU A 617 37.79 -12.55 18.55
C GLU A 617 37.85 -12.12 20.02
N MET A 618 38.77 -12.69 20.79
CA MET A 618 38.92 -12.38 22.19
C MET A 618 39.63 -11.03 22.43
N VAL A 619 40.52 -10.64 21.54
CA VAL A 619 41.36 -9.44 21.73
C VAL A 619 40.52 -8.17 21.69
N GLY A 620 40.70 -7.28 22.63
CA GLY A 620 39.97 -6.01 22.77
C GLY A 620 38.64 -6.13 23.54
N LYS A 621 38.15 -7.37 23.83
CA LYS A 621 36.92 -7.54 24.62
C LYS A 621 37.14 -7.19 26.08
N LYS A 622 36.13 -6.56 26.67
CA LYS A 622 36.04 -6.32 28.13
C LYS A 622 35.24 -7.43 28.77
N VAL A 623 35.74 -8.00 29.80
CA VAL A 623 35.20 -9.20 30.47
C VAL A 623 35.14 -9.02 31.97
N MET A 624 34.22 -9.71 32.62
CA MET A 624 34.17 -9.84 34.07
C MET A 624 35.18 -10.88 34.53
N VAL A 625 36.05 -10.52 35.49
CA VAL A 625 37.12 -11.37 36.00
C VAL A 625 37.04 -11.50 37.51
N LEU A 626 37.01 -12.74 38.01
CA LEU A 626 37.31 -13.01 39.45
C LEU A 626 38.83 -12.96 39.65
N VAL A 627 39.31 -11.92 40.34
CA VAL A 627 40.73 -11.56 40.37
C VAL A 627 41.46 -12.09 41.58
N ASN A 628 40.78 -12.47 42.67
CA ASN A 628 41.40 -12.97 43.89
C ASN A 628 41.31 -14.50 44.05
N LEU A 629 41.08 -15.21 42.95
CA LEU A 629 41.16 -16.67 42.91
C LEU A 629 42.63 -17.10 43.01
N LYS A 630 42.92 -18.14 43.80
CA LYS A 630 44.28 -18.72 43.88
C LYS A 630 44.73 -19.18 42.51
N PRO A 631 45.96 -18.83 42.08
CA PRO A 631 46.47 -19.30 40.78
C PRO A 631 46.48 -20.83 40.69
N ALA A 632 46.06 -21.35 39.52
CA ALA A 632 45.97 -22.76 39.25
C ALA A 632 46.57 -23.13 37.88
N LYS A 633 47.14 -24.32 37.75
CA LYS A 633 47.64 -24.80 36.46
C LYS A 633 46.56 -25.56 35.70
N LEU A 634 46.23 -25.09 34.48
CA LEU A 634 45.28 -25.73 33.56
C LEU A 634 46.03 -26.16 32.32
N ALA A 635 46.08 -27.46 32.06
CA ALA A 635 46.87 -28.08 30.98
C ALA A 635 48.35 -27.62 30.93
N GLY A 636 48.94 -27.38 32.12
CA GLY A 636 50.31 -26.97 32.26
C GLY A 636 50.56 -25.44 32.21
N VAL A 637 49.56 -24.65 31.90
CA VAL A 637 49.60 -23.18 31.83
C VAL A 637 48.99 -22.58 33.13
N MET A 638 49.64 -21.59 33.72
CA MET A 638 49.16 -20.94 34.92
C MET A 638 47.99 -19.99 34.62
N SER A 639 46.89 -20.09 35.36
CA SER A 639 45.77 -19.16 35.33
C SER A 639 45.75 -18.36 36.64
N GLU A 640 45.73 -17.03 36.56
CA GLU A 640 45.81 -16.11 37.71
C GLU A 640 44.44 -15.39 37.96
N GLY A 641 43.36 -16.05 37.58
CA GLY A 641 41.97 -15.56 37.74
C GLY A 641 41.02 -16.41 36.90
N MET A 642 39.78 -15.96 36.87
CA MET A 642 38.73 -16.65 36.10
C MET A 642 37.88 -15.61 35.34
N ILE A 643 37.76 -15.77 34.02
CA ILE A 643 36.79 -15.04 33.18
C ILE A 643 35.41 -15.72 33.35
N LEU A 644 34.37 -14.91 33.60
CA LEU A 644 33.02 -15.41 33.77
C LEU A 644 32.31 -15.49 32.44
N CYS A 645 31.54 -16.57 32.26
CA CYS A 645 30.67 -16.81 31.14
C CYS A 645 29.28 -17.21 31.63
N ALA A 646 28.24 -16.85 30.88
CA ALA A 646 26.91 -17.44 30.97
C ALA A 646 26.86 -18.67 30.06
N GLU A 647 26.11 -19.70 30.45
CA GLU A 647 25.91 -20.94 29.70
C GLU A 647 24.40 -21.13 29.49
N ASP A 648 23.98 -21.43 28.27
CA ASP A 648 22.60 -21.75 27.94
C ASP A 648 22.29 -23.27 28.11
N ALA A 649 21.06 -23.65 27.85
CA ALA A 649 20.62 -25.05 27.97
C ALA A 649 21.31 -26.03 26.99
N GLU A 650 21.79 -25.52 25.86
CA GLU A 650 22.53 -26.27 24.84
C GLU A 650 24.05 -26.34 25.12
N GLY A 651 24.52 -25.67 26.16
CA GLY A 651 25.94 -25.61 26.53
C GLY A 651 26.75 -24.57 25.77
N ASN A 652 26.09 -23.61 25.11
CA ASN A 652 26.79 -22.49 24.49
C ASN A 652 27.23 -21.48 25.55
N LEU A 653 28.47 -20.97 25.39
CA LEU A 653 29.06 -20.03 26.36
C LEU A 653 29.13 -18.61 25.79
N ALA A 654 28.62 -17.65 26.54
CA ALA A 654 28.78 -16.22 26.28
C ALA A 654 29.57 -15.51 27.38
N LEU A 655 30.52 -14.64 26.98
CA LEU A 655 31.30 -13.83 27.92
C LEU A 655 30.39 -12.86 28.67
N VAL A 656 30.54 -12.77 30.00
CA VAL A 656 29.89 -11.72 30.81
C VAL A 656 30.67 -10.44 30.64
N THR A 657 30.04 -9.44 30.03
CA THR A 657 30.63 -8.13 29.70
C THR A 657 29.87 -6.98 30.36
N PRO A 658 30.51 -5.85 30.70
CA PRO A 658 29.77 -4.65 31.14
C PRO A 658 28.98 -4.07 29.96
N GLU A 659 27.71 -3.74 30.19
CA GLU A 659 26.82 -3.09 29.18
C GLU A 659 27.37 -1.73 28.72
N LYS A 660 27.97 -0.97 29.66
CA LYS A 660 28.59 0.32 29.36
C LYS A 660 30.09 0.21 29.25
N ASN A 661 30.71 1.12 28.52
CA ASN A 661 32.17 1.15 28.40
C ASN A 661 32.84 1.52 29.73
N MET A 662 33.22 0.51 30.49
CA MET A 662 33.92 0.66 31.77
C MET A 662 35.44 0.52 31.58
N PRO A 663 36.28 1.27 32.33
CA PRO A 663 37.73 1.12 32.28
C PRO A 663 38.17 -0.23 32.83
N ALA A 664 39.26 -0.79 32.27
CA ALA A 664 39.88 -1.98 32.82
C ALA A 664 40.39 -1.73 34.26
N GLY A 665 40.02 -2.59 35.20
CA GLY A 665 40.27 -2.45 36.62
C GLY A 665 39.09 -1.88 37.42
N ALA A 666 38.00 -1.47 36.77
CA ALA A 666 36.79 -1.08 37.49
C ALA A 666 36.25 -2.25 38.34
N GLU A 667 35.90 -1.98 39.58
CA GLU A 667 35.37 -2.95 40.50
C GLU A 667 33.92 -3.26 40.16
N ILE A 668 33.54 -4.53 40.30
CA ILE A 668 32.18 -5.02 40.13
C ILE A 668 31.67 -5.40 41.51
N CYS A 669 30.66 -4.69 41.98
CA CYS A 669 30.08 -4.78 43.33
C CYS A 669 28.56 -5.03 43.25
#